data_409d6d18ff8d10d38241a005a866e9cc
#
_entry.id   409d6d18ff8d10d38241a005a866e9cc
#
_cell.length_a   1.000
_cell.length_b   1.000
_cell.length_c   1.000
_cell.angle_alpha   90.00
_cell.angle_beta   90.00
_cell.angle_gamma   90.00
#
_symmetry.space_group_name_H-M   'P 1'
#
loop_
_entity.id
_entity.type
_entity.pdbx_description
1 polymer ?
#
loop_
_entity_poly.entity_id
_entity_poly.type
_entity_poly.pdbx_seq_one_letter_code
_entity_poly.pdbx_strand_id
1 'polypeptide(L)'
;MSIEQGLNSRRENDKQVESQQWFQKLIQADQYVGDIYSINYETARVIIHDFYREKVGGIPSLSFLIATRVDPSKTDIDFKKEDASFVLLRIMDAAALPQDKEAERIRVETAQRISGETEKHWDDAGSMDLRTKNILGFAGVQCRIIGTFFLEENGHNGEAPLNLKFGSDISNYYPNRGLKVYKPNGKALEQIVNYADPSSIQAHTEKYGNTERVKLGFVRYASTNRKYQQVDDVPVFIYPADLLSQKSALFGMTRTGKSNTTKIIAKSVFELRTNENPDDRPLRIGQIIFDPNGEYANENVQDNNSALKNVWQLLPNGVKANEVVTYGITRHPNDPERTLMLLNFFETSNTQIGKSIIDSILSEDSTNYIKQFCQVSFDEPDPNDRSATTRYNRRLLAYRSVLARAGFQVPPSLRASTRGLFNQDLITALQTGRNNNPPTPEYVSAAQVFSNPNPAWGQLANAFEALDKFIRDSSSNYTTFENAYVSRPNGSGDRWADEDLKKIIGIFQYPNGTRKIGKAAEQHSADTTSDYAEDIYNHLVQGKLVIIDQSSGEPELNKSSATRIMTKIFKENQRKFVQGETNIPEILVYVEEAHNILPAGNDLDLSDIWVRTAKEGSKYRIGMVYATQEVSSIQKNILKNTANWFISHLNNTDETKELCKYYDFADFEPSIRRAQDKGFLRVKTLSNLFVIPVQVDRFEV
;
A
#
# COMPACT_ATOMS: atom_id res chain seq x y z
N MET A 1 -61.78 -5.87 15.47
CA MET A 1 -60.38 -6.16 15.06
C MET A 1 -59.69 -6.91 16.20
N SER A 2 -59.04 -8.02 15.92
CA SER A 2 -58.25 -8.70 16.95
C SER A 2 -57.05 -7.83 17.31
N ILE A 3 -56.51 -7.99 18.52
CA ILE A 3 -55.31 -7.28 18.97
C ILE A 3 -54.15 -7.48 17.98
N GLU A 4 -54.02 -8.66 17.41
CA GLU A 4 -53.03 -8.97 16.37
C GLU A 4 -53.23 -8.18 15.08
N GLN A 5 -54.50 -8.01 14.63
CA GLN A 5 -54.81 -7.18 13.45
C GLN A 5 -54.47 -5.71 13.68
N GLY A 6 -54.73 -5.21 14.91
CA GLY A 6 -54.36 -3.85 15.30
C GLY A 6 -52.83 -3.62 15.38
N LEU A 7 -52.11 -4.59 15.89
CA LEU A 7 -50.61 -4.56 15.94
C LEU A 7 -50.00 -4.63 14.53
N ASN A 8 -50.49 -5.49 13.68
CA ASN A 8 -50.02 -5.61 12.29
C ASN A 8 -50.28 -4.35 11.48
N SER A 9 -51.49 -3.74 11.60
CA SER A 9 -51.81 -2.47 10.95
C SER A 9 -50.90 -1.32 11.43
N ARG A 10 -50.57 -1.30 12.72
CA ARG A 10 -49.63 -0.30 13.26
C ARG A 10 -48.21 -0.49 12.75
N ARG A 11 -47.73 -1.71 12.72
CA ARG A 11 -46.40 -2.06 12.17
C ARG A 11 -46.30 -1.70 10.67
N GLU A 12 -47.33 -1.98 9.88
CA GLU A 12 -47.35 -1.59 8.46
C GLU A 12 -47.32 -0.07 8.29
N ASN A 13 -48.05 0.69 9.11
CA ASN A 13 -48.02 2.14 9.10
C ASN A 13 -46.61 2.69 9.50
N ASP A 14 -46.01 2.15 10.54
CA ASP A 14 -44.66 2.58 10.98
C ASP A 14 -43.62 2.37 9.88
N LYS A 15 -43.66 1.22 9.18
CA LYS A 15 -42.81 0.95 8.03
C LYS A 15 -43.07 1.84 6.82
N GLN A 16 -44.32 2.19 6.59
CA GLN A 16 -44.68 3.13 5.54
C GLN A 16 -44.10 4.53 5.80
N VAL A 17 -44.15 4.99 7.05
CA VAL A 17 -43.52 6.25 7.47
C VAL A 17 -41.98 6.16 7.31
N GLU A 18 -41.36 5.06 7.72
CA GLU A 18 -39.93 4.84 7.58
C GLU A 18 -39.48 4.81 6.11
N SER A 19 -40.22 4.09 5.24
CA SER A 19 -39.94 4.04 3.80
C SER A 19 -40.04 5.43 3.16
N GLN A 20 -41.02 6.22 3.53
CA GLN A 20 -41.16 7.59 3.05
C GLN A 20 -39.98 8.48 3.47
N GLN A 21 -39.47 8.31 4.71
CA GLN A 21 -38.29 9.03 5.16
C GLN A 21 -37.06 8.66 4.33
N TRP A 22 -36.89 7.37 3.97
CA TRP A 22 -35.81 6.94 3.09
C TRP A 22 -35.97 7.52 1.69
N PHE A 23 -37.15 7.52 1.10
CA PHE A 23 -37.39 8.08 -0.22
C PHE A 23 -37.09 9.58 -0.29
N GLN A 24 -37.50 10.33 0.74
CA GLN A 24 -37.19 11.76 0.85
C GLN A 24 -35.69 12.05 1.07
N LYS A 25 -34.95 11.12 1.64
CA LYS A 25 -33.48 11.23 1.74
C LYS A 25 -32.77 11.05 0.39
N LEU A 26 -33.33 10.27 -0.52
CA LEU A 26 -32.75 9.96 -1.83
C LEU A 26 -33.16 10.94 -2.93
N ILE A 27 -34.41 11.40 -2.93
CA ILE A 27 -34.96 12.32 -3.94
C ILE A 27 -35.78 13.44 -3.30
N GLN A 28 -35.73 14.62 -3.92
CA GLN A 28 -36.55 15.78 -3.55
C GLN A 28 -37.20 16.37 -4.80
N ALA A 29 -38.41 16.93 -4.67
CA ALA A 29 -39.16 17.42 -5.81
C ALA A 29 -38.48 18.57 -6.57
N ASP A 30 -37.68 19.39 -5.90
CA ASP A 30 -36.89 20.48 -6.48
C ASP A 30 -35.66 20.02 -7.24
N GLN A 31 -35.26 18.74 -7.11
CA GLN A 31 -34.14 18.12 -7.81
C GLN A 31 -34.52 17.45 -9.14
N TYR A 32 -35.77 17.53 -9.54
CA TYR A 32 -36.26 17.02 -10.81
C TYR A 32 -35.56 17.70 -12.00
N VAL A 33 -35.09 16.91 -12.98
CA VAL A 33 -34.38 17.40 -14.16
C VAL A 33 -34.98 16.97 -15.49
N GLY A 34 -35.74 15.86 -15.53
CA GLY A 34 -36.34 15.39 -16.77
C GLY A 34 -36.90 13.98 -16.68
N ASP A 35 -37.11 13.35 -17.83
CA ASP A 35 -37.75 12.03 -17.95
C ASP A 35 -36.87 11.10 -18.82
N ILE A 36 -36.99 9.78 -18.58
CA ILE A 36 -36.37 8.78 -19.44
C ILE A 36 -37.25 8.58 -20.69
N TYR A 37 -36.62 8.68 -21.87
CA TYR A 37 -37.27 8.36 -23.15
C TYR A 37 -36.81 7.06 -23.77
N SER A 38 -35.67 6.51 -23.29
CA SER A 38 -35.15 5.20 -23.73
C SER A 38 -34.32 4.59 -22.59
N ILE A 39 -34.54 3.33 -22.32
CA ILE A 39 -33.77 2.58 -21.31
C ILE A 39 -33.56 1.14 -21.77
N ASN A 40 -32.40 0.57 -21.46
CA ASN A 40 -32.09 -0.84 -21.54
C ASN A 40 -31.39 -1.26 -20.24
N TYR A 41 -30.85 -2.47 -20.13
CA TYR A 41 -30.20 -2.95 -18.90
C TYR A 41 -28.87 -2.26 -18.56
N GLU A 42 -28.23 -1.59 -19.50
CA GLU A 42 -26.91 -0.96 -19.31
C GLU A 42 -26.97 0.58 -19.39
N THR A 43 -27.88 1.12 -20.20
CA THR A 43 -27.92 2.54 -20.49
C THR A 43 -29.32 3.11 -20.43
N ALA A 44 -29.41 4.39 -20.05
CA ALA A 44 -30.63 5.18 -20.12
C ALA A 44 -30.39 6.48 -20.88
N ARG A 45 -31.40 6.94 -21.63
CA ARG A 45 -31.41 8.24 -22.29
C ARG A 45 -32.47 9.12 -21.65
N VAL A 46 -32.03 10.29 -21.23
CA VAL A 46 -32.83 11.26 -20.47
C VAL A 46 -33.06 12.51 -21.31
N ILE A 47 -34.29 12.96 -21.36
CA ILE A 47 -34.63 14.27 -21.94
C ILE A 47 -34.64 15.29 -20.78
N ILE A 48 -33.88 16.37 -20.94
CA ILE A 48 -33.68 17.40 -19.93
C ILE A 48 -34.04 18.74 -20.54
N HIS A 49 -34.81 19.55 -19.79
CA HIS A 49 -35.09 20.92 -20.17
C HIS A 49 -34.14 21.89 -19.47
N ASP A 50 -33.71 22.94 -20.17
CA ASP A 50 -32.73 23.91 -19.69
C ASP A 50 -33.11 24.59 -18.39
N PHE A 51 -34.40 24.89 -18.20
CA PHE A 51 -34.93 25.42 -16.95
C PHE A 51 -34.64 24.54 -15.73
N TYR A 52 -34.84 23.22 -15.83
CA TYR A 52 -34.57 22.32 -14.74
C TYR A 52 -33.06 22.09 -14.53
N ARG A 53 -32.28 22.07 -15.62
CA ARG A 53 -30.82 22.02 -15.55
C ARG A 53 -30.25 23.19 -14.75
N GLU A 54 -30.70 24.41 -15.01
CA GLU A 54 -30.27 25.61 -14.30
C GLU A 54 -30.65 25.57 -12.83
N LYS A 55 -31.89 25.18 -12.52
CA LYS A 55 -32.40 25.06 -11.15
C LYS A 55 -31.54 24.16 -10.26
N VAL A 56 -30.98 23.07 -10.78
CA VAL A 56 -30.16 22.11 -10.02
C VAL A 56 -28.65 22.41 -10.08
N GLY A 57 -28.23 23.59 -10.50
CA GLY A 57 -26.83 23.99 -10.56
C GLY A 57 -26.05 23.36 -11.71
N GLY A 58 -26.71 23.01 -12.81
CA GLY A 58 -26.10 22.36 -13.96
C GLY A 58 -25.99 20.83 -13.83
N ILE A 59 -25.56 20.19 -14.91
CA ILE A 59 -25.44 18.74 -15.03
C ILE A 59 -24.04 18.41 -15.54
N PRO A 60 -23.03 18.33 -14.67
CA PRO A 60 -21.66 17.99 -15.04
C PRO A 60 -21.55 16.57 -15.60
N SER A 61 -20.59 16.34 -16.48
CA SER A 61 -20.25 14.97 -16.88
C SER A 61 -19.86 14.13 -15.68
N LEU A 62 -20.20 12.84 -15.71
CA LEU A 62 -19.93 11.87 -14.65
C LEU A 62 -20.72 12.11 -13.37
N SER A 63 -21.63 13.11 -13.33
CA SER A 63 -22.51 13.31 -12.17
C SER A 63 -23.56 12.20 -12.07
N PHE A 64 -24.02 11.97 -10.84
CA PHE A 64 -25.07 11.01 -10.55
C PHE A 64 -26.45 11.60 -10.85
N LEU A 65 -27.33 10.76 -11.39
CA LEU A 65 -28.76 10.99 -11.46
C LEU A 65 -29.49 9.78 -10.84
N ILE A 66 -30.71 9.98 -10.42
CA ILE A 66 -31.62 8.92 -9.97
C ILE A 66 -32.85 8.90 -10.86
N ALA A 67 -33.17 7.74 -11.43
CA ALA A 67 -34.41 7.49 -12.13
C ALA A 67 -35.33 6.64 -11.29
N THR A 68 -36.60 7.07 -11.12
CA THR A 68 -37.57 6.34 -10.32
C THR A 68 -38.99 6.66 -10.73
N ARG A 69 -39.92 5.77 -10.40
CA ARG A 69 -41.38 6.00 -10.48
C ARG A 69 -41.98 6.53 -9.18
N VAL A 70 -41.14 6.54 -8.12
CA VAL A 70 -41.57 7.09 -6.84
C VAL A 70 -41.84 8.60 -6.96
N ASP A 71 -42.99 9.04 -6.52
CA ASP A 71 -43.32 10.44 -6.42
C ASP A 71 -43.05 10.92 -4.97
N PRO A 72 -42.07 11.81 -4.76
CA PRO A 72 -41.65 12.23 -3.41
C PRO A 72 -42.76 12.99 -2.64
N SER A 73 -43.80 13.42 -3.35
CA SER A 73 -44.96 14.08 -2.74
C SER A 73 -46.05 13.12 -2.20
N LYS A 74 -45.99 11.84 -2.57
CA LYS A 74 -46.94 10.82 -2.14
C LYS A 74 -46.50 10.15 -0.84
N THR A 75 -47.49 9.82 0.00
CA THR A 75 -47.25 9.22 1.32
C THR A 75 -47.62 7.72 1.39
N ASP A 76 -48.24 7.17 0.35
CA ASP A 76 -48.78 5.81 0.30
C ASP A 76 -47.95 4.87 -0.62
N ILE A 77 -46.66 5.00 -0.60
CA ILE A 77 -45.74 4.19 -1.44
C ILE A 77 -45.46 2.86 -0.74
N ASP A 78 -45.85 1.77 -1.36
CA ASP A 78 -45.48 0.42 -0.89
C ASP A 78 -44.06 0.08 -1.31
N PHE A 79 -43.12 0.06 -0.34
CA PHE A 79 -41.73 -0.22 -0.59
C PHE A 79 -41.43 -1.64 -1.07
N LYS A 80 -42.38 -2.58 -0.94
CA LYS A 80 -42.27 -3.97 -1.42
C LYS A 80 -42.54 -4.07 -2.92
N LYS A 81 -43.12 -3.02 -3.52
CA LYS A 81 -43.31 -2.99 -4.96
C LYS A 81 -42.03 -2.62 -5.68
N GLU A 82 -41.83 -3.25 -6.80
CA GLU A 82 -40.67 -2.99 -7.65
C GLU A 82 -40.58 -1.53 -8.13
N ASP A 83 -41.72 -0.89 -8.36
CA ASP A 83 -41.81 0.55 -8.71
C ASP A 83 -41.23 1.48 -7.61
N ALA A 84 -40.99 0.97 -6.40
CA ALA A 84 -40.35 1.68 -5.30
C ALA A 84 -38.80 1.59 -5.35
N SER A 85 -38.23 1.31 -6.51
CA SER A 85 -36.81 1.25 -6.76
C SER A 85 -36.25 2.57 -7.30
N PHE A 86 -34.95 2.79 -7.05
CA PHE A 86 -34.22 3.99 -7.48
C PHE A 86 -33.00 3.57 -8.31
N VAL A 87 -33.09 3.76 -9.62
CA VAL A 87 -32.01 3.42 -10.54
C VAL A 87 -30.95 4.52 -10.50
N LEU A 88 -29.74 4.19 -10.06
CA LEU A 88 -28.58 5.08 -10.04
C LEU A 88 -27.96 5.14 -11.44
N LEU A 89 -27.88 6.35 -11.98
CA LEU A 89 -27.35 6.65 -13.29
C LEU A 89 -26.10 7.52 -13.18
N ARG A 90 -25.19 7.37 -14.15
CA ARG A 90 -24.04 8.26 -14.34
C ARG A 90 -24.11 8.88 -15.72
N ILE A 91 -23.95 10.20 -15.80
CA ILE A 91 -23.97 10.93 -17.05
C ILE A 91 -22.67 10.65 -17.82
N MET A 92 -22.83 10.22 -19.07
CA MET A 92 -21.72 9.87 -19.95
C MET A 92 -21.52 10.87 -21.07
N ASP A 93 -22.56 11.14 -21.85
CA ASP A 93 -22.46 11.94 -23.08
C ASP A 93 -23.81 12.55 -23.44
N ALA A 94 -23.82 13.38 -24.48
CA ALA A 94 -25.04 13.84 -25.11
C ALA A 94 -25.74 12.70 -25.90
N ALA A 95 -27.05 12.77 -26.02
CA ALA A 95 -27.84 11.84 -26.81
C ALA A 95 -28.79 12.59 -27.75
N ALA A 96 -28.99 12.08 -28.95
CA ALA A 96 -29.99 12.61 -29.87
C ALA A 96 -31.41 12.40 -29.31
N LEU A 97 -32.21 13.42 -29.41
CA LEU A 97 -33.63 13.35 -29.07
C LEU A 97 -34.47 12.88 -30.28
N PRO A 98 -35.62 12.22 -30.05
CA PRO A 98 -36.51 11.83 -31.13
C PRO A 98 -36.96 13.00 -32.00
N GLN A 99 -37.07 14.23 -31.44
CA GLN A 99 -37.51 15.46 -32.10
C GLN A 99 -36.36 16.32 -32.66
N ASP A 100 -35.11 15.89 -32.65
CA ASP A 100 -33.97 16.73 -33.09
C ASP A 100 -34.08 17.21 -34.56
N LYS A 101 -34.61 16.39 -35.45
CA LYS A 101 -34.85 16.79 -36.85
C LYS A 101 -35.84 17.95 -36.99
N GLU A 102 -36.86 17.99 -36.15
CA GLU A 102 -37.82 19.09 -36.13
C GLU A 102 -37.21 20.34 -35.48
N ALA A 103 -36.47 20.16 -34.39
CA ALA A 103 -35.75 21.27 -33.78
C ALA A 103 -34.72 21.89 -34.72
N GLU A 104 -34.01 21.09 -35.52
CA GLU A 104 -33.09 21.58 -36.55
C GLU A 104 -33.83 22.38 -37.64
N ARG A 105 -34.95 21.89 -38.15
CA ARG A 105 -35.80 22.62 -39.09
C ARG A 105 -36.24 23.96 -38.53
N ILE A 106 -36.73 24.00 -37.32
CA ILE A 106 -37.18 25.23 -36.62
C ILE A 106 -36.01 26.23 -36.48
N ARG A 107 -34.81 25.77 -36.15
CA ARG A 107 -33.59 26.62 -36.09
C ARG A 107 -33.32 27.27 -37.44
N VAL A 108 -33.32 26.47 -38.50
CA VAL A 108 -33.06 26.96 -39.89
C VAL A 108 -34.13 27.98 -40.32
N GLU A 109 -35.41 27.68 -40.12
CA GLU A 109 -36.51 28.59 -40.45
C GLU A 109 -36.42 29.91 -39.65
N THR A 110 -36.07 29.86 -38.37
CA THR A 110 -35.88 31.05 -37.52
C THR A 110 -34.66 31.86 -37.98
N ALA A 111 -33.55 31.21 -38.27
CA ALA A 111 -32.34 31.87 -38.79
C ALA A 111 -32.60 32.53 -40.16
N GLN A 112 -33.39 31.91 -41.05
CA GLN A 112 -33.75 32.48 -42.33
C GLN A 112 -34.65 33.71 -42.18
N ARG A 113 -35.57 33.75 -41.21
CA ARG A 113 -36.44 34.94 -40.98
C ARG A 113 -35.62 36.16 -40.53
N ILE A 114 -34.51 35.96 -39.84
CA ILE A 114 -33.68 37.00 -39.23
C ILE A 114 -32.50 37.37 -40.16
N SER A 115 -32.26 36.63 -41.23
CA SER A 115 -31.08 36.77 -42.13
C SER A 115 -30.96 38.13 -42.84
N GLY A 116 -31.86 39.07 -42.64
CA GLY A 116 -31.73 40.47 -43.12
C GLY A 116 -31.43 41.48 -42.02
N GLU A 117 -31.36 41.13 -40.76
CA GLU A 117 -31.12 42.04 -39.66
C GLU A 117 -29.67 41.83 -39.10
N THR A 118 -28.80 42.80 -39.38
CA THR A 118 -27.36 42.73 -39.05
C THR A 118 -27.06 42.76 -37.55
N GLU A 119 -27.99 43.15 -36.69
CA GLU A 119 -27.83 43.30 -35.25
C GLU A 119 -28.53 42.24 -34.38
N LYS A 120 -29.30 41.31 -34.99
CA LYS A 120 -30.07 40.30 -34.27
C LYS A 120 -29.54 38.88 -34.56
N HIS A 121 -29.30 38.15 -33.51
CA HIS A 121 -29.03 36.71 -33.58
C HIS A 121 -30.34 35.92 -33.47
N TRP A 122 -30.45 34.75 -34.10
CA TRP A 122 -31.65 33.90 -34.06
C TRP A 122 -32.07 33.51 -32.64
N ASP A 123 -31.15 33.54 -31.68
CA ASP A 123 -31.32 33.18 -30.27
C ASP A 123 -31.55 34.40 -29.37
N ASP A 124 -31.61 35.61 -29.91
CA ASP A 124 -31.82 36.82 -29.11
C ASP A 124 -33.24 36.90 -28.48
N ALA A 125 -33.29 37.54 -27.32
CA ALA A 125 -34.57 37.79 -26.66
C ALA A 125 -35.58 38.55 -27.55
N GLY A 126 -36.69 37.93 -27.86
CA GLY A 126 -37.70 38.49 -28.77
C GLY A 126 -37.69 37.96 -30.19
N SER A 127 -36.64 37.26 -30.61
CA SER A 127 -36.53 36.68 -31.96
C SER A 127 -37.37 35.41 -32.13
N MET A 128 -37.65 34.72 -31.05
CA MET A 128 -38.44 33.47 -30.99
C MET A 128 -39.68 33.62 -30.14
N ASP A 129 -40.76 32.94 -30.53
CA ASP A 129 -41.92 32.77 -29.66
C ASP A 129 -41.64 31.77 -28.50
N LEU A 130 -42.48 31.82 -27.49
CA LEU A 130 -42.31 30.96 -26.28
C LEU A 130 -42.38 29.45 -26.61
N ARG A 131 -43.15 29.04 -27.62
CA ARG A 131 -43.27 27.63 -28.01
C ARG A 131 -41.97 27.14 -28.67
N THR A 132 -41.41 27.94 -29.56
CA THR A 132 -40.12 27.65 -30.23
C THR A 132 -38.99 27.59 -29.21
N LYS A 133 -38.92 28.56 -28.27
CA LYS A 133 -37.96 28.53 -27.17
C LYS A 133 -38.03 27.24 -26.31
N ASN A 134 -39.25 26.84 -25.95
CA ASN A 134 -39.46 25.63 -25.19
C ASN A 134 -39.02 24.38 -25.96
N ILE A 135 -39.29 24.26 -27.25
CA ILE A 135 -38.87 23.13 -28.08
C ILE A 135 -37.32 23.05 -28.16
N LEU A 136 -36.66 24.19 -28.34
CA LEU A 136 -35.20 24.27 -28.45
C LEU A 136 -34.51 24.18 -27.07
N GLY A 137 -35.25 24.34 -25.97
CA GLY A 137 -34.74 24.21 -24.60
C GLY A 137 -34.53 22.77 -24.12
N PHE A 138 -34.88 21.76 -24.93
CA PHE A 138 -34.61 20.36 -24.60
C PHE A 138 -33.26 19.85 -25.11
N ALA A 139 -32.59 19.03 -24.30
CA ALA A 139 -31.38 18.32 -24.63
C ALA A 139 -31.48 16.84 -24.21
N GLY A 140 -30.87 15.97 -24.99
CA GLY A 140 -30.73 14.56 -24.63
C GLY A 140 -29.41 14.27 -23.95
N VAL A 141 -29.46 13.44 -22.92
CA VAL A 141 -28.27 12.98 -22.17
C VAL A 141 -28.25 11.46 -22.14
N GLN A 142 -27.13 10.87 -22.46
CA GLN A 142 -26.88 9.45 -22.31
C GLN A 142 -26.26 9.17 -20.95
N CYS A 143 -26.87 8.25 -20.22
CA CYS A 143 -26.44 7.79 -18.91
C CYS A 143 -26.09 6.31 -18.95
N ARG A 144 -25.11 5.92 -18.16
CA ARG A 144 -24.86 4.52 -17.80
C ARG A 144 -25.63 4.19 -16.51
N ILE A 145 -26.15 2.98 -16.44
CA ILE A 145 -26.76 2.43 -15.25
C ILE A 145 -25.67 1.88 -14.35
N ILE A 146 -25.63 2.34 -13.11
CA ILE A 146 -24.65 1.91 -12.10
C ILE A 146 -25.25 0.80 -11.25
N GLY A 147 -26.55 0.85 -10.98
CA GLY A 147 -27.27 -0.14 -10.19
C GLY A 147 -28.58 0.40 -9.66
N THR A 148 -29.16 -0.30 -8.70
CA THR A 148 -30.50 0.00 -8.16
C THR A 148 -30.46 0.02 -6.65
N PHE A 149 -30.94 1.12 -6.04
CA PHE A 149 -31.25 1.18 -4.61
C PHE A 149 -32.67 0.71 -4.35
N PHE A 150 -32.87 -0.06 -3.30
CA PHE A 150 -34.16 -0.54 -2.83
C PHE A 150 -34.16 -0.72 -1.31
N LEU A 151 -35.33 -0.81 -0.73
CA LEU A 151 -35.50 -1.03 0.71
C LEU A 151 -35.82 -2.49 0.99
N GLU A 152 -35.20 -3.06 2.00
CA GLU A 152 -35.43 -4.44 2.45
C GLU A 152 -35.54 -4.50 3.97
N GLU A 153 -36.42 -5.40 4.47
CA GLU A 153 -36.56 -5.65 5.90
C GLU A 153 -35.42 -6.55 6.41
N ASN A 154 -34.76 -6.17 7.51
CA ASN A 154 -33.82 -7.04 8.18
C ASN A 154 -34.57 -8.02 9.10
N GLY A 155 -34.64 -9.30 8.71
CA GLY A 155 -35.14 -10.39 9.54
C GLY A 155 -36.53 -10.93 9.17
N HIS A 156 -36.82 -12.14 9.62
CA HIS A 156 -38.01 -12.90 9.26
C HIS A 156 -39.29 -12.47 9.99
N ASN A 157 -39.24 -11.63 11.01
CA ASN A 157 -40.36 -11.33 11.92
C ASN A 157 -41.00 -9.95 11.73
N GLY A 158 -40.61 -9.18 10.74
CA GLY A 158 -41.23 -7.87 10.47
C GLY A 158 -41.03 -6.78 11.54
N GLU A 159 -40.17 -6.98 12.53
CA GLU A 159 -39.89 -6.03 13.62
C GLU A 159 -38.65 -5.19 13.41
N ALA A 160 -37.79 -5.58 12.43
CA ALA A 160 -36.52 -4.89 12.15
C ALA A 160 -36.75 -3.64 11.29
N PRO A 161 -35.90 -2.61 11.44
CA PRO A 161 -35.91 -1.42 10.60
C PRO A 161 -35.65 -1.73 9.13
N LEU A 162 -36.09 -0.83 8.25
CA LEU A 162 -35.81 -0.92 6.82
C LEU A 162 -34.36 -0.53 6.55
N ASN A 163 -33.67 -1.32 5.73
CA ASN A 163 -32.32 -1.03 5.26
C ASN A 163 -32.31 -0.66 3.78
N LEU A 164 -31.57 0.37 3.47
CA LEU A 164 -31.23 0.70 2.10
C LEU A 164 -30.20 -0.29 1.58
N LYS A 165 -30.53 -1.00 0.50
CA LYS A 165 -29.65 -1.92 -0.22
C LYS A 165 -29.37 -1.43 -1.63
N PHE A 166 -28.31 -1.94 -2.22
CA PHE A 166 -27.88 -1.60 -3.56
C PHE A 166 -27.51 -2.87 -4.34
N GLY A 167 -28.09 -3.03 -5.52
CA GLY A 167 -27.70 -4.02 -6.51
C GLY A 167 -26.96 -3.36 -7.66
N SER A 168 -25.91 -3.99 -8.19
CA SER A 168 -25.06 -3.43 -9.25
C SER A 168 -25.66 -3.50 -10.66
N ASP A 169 -26.96 -3.81 -10.77
CA ASP A 169 -27.70 -3.95 -12.03
C ASP A 169 -29.16 -3.47 -11.91
N ILE A 170 -29.91 -3.65 -12.96
CA ILE A 170 -31.38 -3.57 -12.94
C ILE A 170 -31.92 -5.00 -12.99
N SER A 171 -32.63 -5.41 -11.94
CA SER A 171 -33.20 -6.74 -11.83
C SER A 171 -34.43 -6.97 -12.74
N ASN A 172 -35.06 -5.89 -13.20
CA ASN A 172 -36.28 -5.95 -13.99
C ASN A 172 -36.36 -4.84 -15.05
N TYR A 173 -37.14 -5.10 -16.11
CA TYR A 173 -37.33 -4.15 -17.21
C TYR A 173 -38.43 -3.14 -16.86
N TYR A 174 -38.11 -1.85 -17.04
CA TYR A 174 -39.04 -0.74 -16.84
C TYR A 174 -39.50 -0.15 -18.17
N PRO A 175 -40.83 -0.11 -18.48
CA PRO A 175 -41.31 0.74 -19.54
C PRO A 175 -40.96 2.21 -19.24
N ASN A 176 -40.67 2.99 -20.29
CA ASN A 176 -40.26 4.40 -20.15
C ASN A 176 -41.27 5.30 -19.42
N ARG A 177 -42.54 4.93 -19.46
CA ARG A 177 -43.62 5.75 -18.86
C ARG A 177 -43.44 5.88 -17.34
N GLY A 178 -43.39 7.13 -16.86
CA GLY A 178 -43.39 7.47 -15.45
C GLY A 178 -42.02 7.38 -14.76
N LEU A 179 -40.95 7.06 -15.48
CA LEU A 179 -39.59 7.15 -14.95
C LEU A 179 -39.10 8.61 -14.99
N LYS A 180 -39.21 9.27 -13.86
CA LYS A 180 -38.71 10.63 -13.62
C LYS A 180 -37.27 10.61 -13.19
N VAL A 181 -36.53 11.64 -13.55
CA VAL A 181 -35.08 11.72 -13.27
C VAL A 181 -34.81 12.93 -12.37
N TYR A 182 -34.02 12.68 -11.34
CA TYR A 182 -33.64 13.66 -10.33
C TYR A 182 -32.10 13.75 -10.26
N LYS A 183 -31.57 14.97 -10.06
CA LYS A 183 -30.14 15.15 -9.73
C LYS A 183 -30.02 15.27 -8.22
N PRO A 184 -29.46 14.27 -7.52
CA PRO A 184 -29.26 14.36 -6.07
C PRO A 184 -28.22 15.44 -5.75
N ASN A 185 -28.55 16.31 -4.82
CA ASN A 185 -27.70 17.37 -4.29
C ASN A 185 -27.73 17.34 -2.76
N GLY A 186 -26.77 18.01 -2.10
CA GLY A 186 -26.75 18.14 -0.65
C GLY A 186 -26.85 16.78 0.06
N LYS A 187 -27.82 16.66 1.00
CA LYS A 187 -28.02 15.44 1.80
C LYS A 187 -28.37 14.19 0.97
N ALA A 188 -29.10 14.34 -0.12
CA ALA A 188 -29.42 13.21 -1.00
C ALA A 188 -28.15 12.66 -1.67
N LEU A 189 -27.30 13.54 -2.17
CA LEU A 189 -26.01 13.14 -2.72
C LEU A 189 -25.08 12.55 -1.66
N GLU A 190 -25.03 13.15 -0.46
CA GLU A 190 -24.25 12.62 0.66
C GLU A 190 -24.67 11.18 1.01
N GLN A 191 -25.97 10.89 1.03
CA GLN A 191 -26.47 9.54 1.30
C GLN A 191 -26.04 8.52 0.24
N ILE A 192 -26.00 8.94 -1.04
CA ILE A 192 -25.61 8.08 -2.16
C ILE A 192 -24.11 7.81 -2.15
N VAL A 193 -23.27 8.87 -2.11
CA VAL A 193 -21.82 8.72 -2.22
C VAL A 193 -21.20 8.04 -0.99
N ASN A 194 -21.87 8.10 0.15
CA ASN A 194 -21.46 7.44 1.39
C ASN A 194 -22.21 6.14 1.68
N TYR A 195 -22.90 5.61 0.67
CA TYR A 195 -23.50 4.28 0.81
C TYR A 195 -22.41 3.25 1.05
N ALA A 196 -22.61 2.42 2.07
CA ALA A 196 -21.76 1.28 2.34
C ALA A 196 -22.64 0.02 2.46
N ASP A 197 -22.16 -1.07 1.88
CA ASP A 197 -22.87 -2.35 1.91
C ASP A 197 -23.06 -2.84 3.36
N PRO A 198 -24.30 -3.06 3.82
CA PRO A 198 -24.57 -3.45 5.19
C PRO A 198 -23.87 -4.74 5.63
N SER A 199 -23.67 -5.71 4.72
CA SER A 199 -22.97 -6.95 5.06
C SER A 199 -21.48 -6.73 5.30
N SER A 200 -20.84 -5.83 4.54
CA SER A 200 -19.46 -5.43 4.75
C SER A 200 -19.28 -4.71 6.09
N ILE A 201 -20.20 -3.80 6.42
CA ILE A 201 -20.17 -3.09 7.72
C ILE A 201 -20.41 -4.05 8.88
N GLN A 202 -21.31 -5.01 8.76
CA GLN A 202 -21.52 -6.03 9.78
C GLN A 202 -20.24 -6.86 10.00
N ALA A 203 -19.59 -7.31 8.93
CA ALA A 203 -18.33 -8.07 9.02
C ALA A 203 -17.21 -7.25 9.69
N HIS A 204 -17.14 -5.93 9.42
CA HIS A 204 -16.21 -5.03 10.10
C HIS A 204 -16.52 -4.92 11.60
N THR A 205 -17.79 -4.73 11.94
CA THR A 205 -18.22 -4.59 13.34
C THR A 205 -17.97 -5.87 14.15
N GLU A 206 -18.21 -7.04 13.56
CA GLU A 206 -17.91 -8.33 14.19
C GLU A 206 -16.40 -8.53 14.45
N LYS A 207 -15.55 -8.02 13.56
CA LYS A 207 -14.09 -8.21 13.65
C LYS A 207 -13.38 -7.11 14.44
N TYR A 208 -13.79 -5.87 14.28
CA TYR A 208 -13.06 -4.69 14.75
C TYR A 208 -13.85 -3.81 15.73
N GLY A 209 -15.09 -4.16 16.04
CA GLY A 209 -16.00 -3.31 16.80
C GLY A 209 -16.63 -2.20 15.95
N ASN A 210 -17.22 -1.26 16.61
CA ASN A 210 -17.91 -0.14 15.96
C ASN A 210 -16.87 0.88 15.47
N THR A 211 -16.51 0.83 14.19
CA THR A 211 -15.53 1.73 13.59
C THR A 211 -16.24 2.89 12.89
N GLU A 212 -15.83 4.12 13.20
CA GLU A 212 -16.36 5.30 12.55
C GLU A 212 -15.75 5.51 11.16
N ARG A 213 -16.55 6.08 10.26
CA ARG A 213 -16.09 6.54 8.96
C ARG A 213 -15.31 7.85 9.10
N VAL A 214 -14.25 7.99 8.32
CA VAL A 214 -13.38 9.19 8.33
C VAL A 214 -13.56 9.95 7.03
N LYS A 215 -13.63 11.27 7.12
CA LYS A 215 -13.76 12.14 5.97
C LYS A 215 -12.51 12.09 5.12
N LEU A 216 -12.69 11.79 3.82
CA LEU A 216 -11.62 11.81 2.82
C LEU A 216 -11.54 13.16 2.10
N GLY A 217 -12.69 13.79 1.85
CA GLY A 217 -12.80 15.04 1.10
C GLY A 217 -14.24 15.34 0.70
N PHE A 218 -14.42 15.91 -0.49
CA PHE A 218 -15.73 16.31 -1.02
C PHE A 218 -15.96 15.77 -2.42
N VAL A 219 -17.21 15.64 -2.83
CA VAL A 219 -17.58 15.26 -4.20
C VAL A 219 -17.06 16.30 -5.18
N ARG A 220 -16.42 15.81 -6.28
CA ARG A 220 -15.95 16.63 -7.38
C ARG A 220 -16.16 15.89 -8.70
N TYR A 221 -17.04 16.39 -9.56
CA TYR A 221 -17.32 15.71 -10.83
C TYR A 221 -16.33 16.03 -11.95
N ALA A 222 -15.95 17.30 -12.07
CA ALA A 222 -15.16 17.78 -13.18
C ALA A 222 -13.99 18.66 -12.75
N SER A 223 -13.03 18.84 -13.65
CA SER A 223 -11.87 19.71 -13.42
C SER A 223 -12.27 21.17 -13.18
N THR A 224 -13.33 21.64 -13.83
CA THR A 224 -13.84 23.02 -13.66
C THR A 224 -14.34 23.33 -12.24
N ASN A 225 -14.84 22.34 -11.52
CA ASN A 225 -15.25 22.40 -10.11
C ASN A 225 -15.90 23.73 -9.68
N ARG A 226 -17.01 24.10 -10.34
CA ARG A 226 -17.67 25.40 -10.07
C ARG A 226 -18.61 25.31 -8.88
N LYS A 227 -18.51 26.26 -7.93
CA LYS A 227 -19.29 26.28 -6.68
C LYS A 227 -20.79 26.19 -6.86
N TYR A 228 -21.36 26.79 -7.92
CA TYR A 228 -22.81 26.72 -8.17
C TYR A 228 -23.33 25.37 -8.65
N GLN A 229 -22.47 24.35 -8.84
CA GLN A 229 -22.91 22.98 -9.16
C GLN A 229 -23.58 22.27 -7.97
N GLN A 230 -23.62 22.89 -6.80
CA GLN A 230 -24.27 22.41 -5.57
C GLN A 230 -23.67 21.08 -5.04
N VAL A 231 -22.37 20.88 -5.23
CA VAL A 231 -21.63 19.70 -4.76
C VAL A 231 -20.44 20.03 -3.86
N ASP A 232 -20.09 21.31 -3.70
CA ASP A 232 -18.87 21.75 -3.02
C ASP A 232 -18.79 21.32 -1.55
N ASP A 233 -19.92 21.14 -0.87
CA ASP A 233 -19.99 20.85 0.55
C ASP A 233 -20.46 19.42 0.84
N VAL A 234 -20.53 18.54 -0.18
CA VAL A 234 -20.96 17.16 0.02
C VAL A 234 -19.77 16.29 0.43
N PRO A 235 -19.65 15.92 1.71
CA PRO A 235 -18.51 15.17 2.20
C PRO A 235 -18.52 13.72 1.70
N VAL A 236 -17.33 13.20 1.44
CA VAL A 236 -17.10 11.78 1.13
C VAL A 236 -16.28 11.17 2.26
N PHE A 237 -16.78 10.06 2.79
CA PHE A 237 -16.17 9.33 3.88
C PHE A 237 -15.68 7.97 3.39
N ILE A 238 -14.66 7.44 4.06
CA ILE A 238 -14.21 6.05 3.92
C ILE A 238 -14.27 5.35 5.29
N TYR A 239 -14.40 4.04 5.26
CA TYR A 239 -14.22 3.21 6.44
C TYR A 239 -12.75 2.74 6.50
N PRO A 240 -11.94 3.16 7.50
CA PRO A 240 -10.57 2.69 7.61
C PRO A 240 -10.46 1.17 7.72
N ALA A 241 -11.50 0.49 8.24
CA ALA A 241 -11.61 -0.95 8.30
C ALA A 241 -11.54 -1.64 6.92
N ASP A 242 -11.94 -0.95 5.83
CA ASP A 242 -11.81 -1.44 4.45
C ASP A 242 -10.35 -1.72 4.04
N LEU A 243 -9.39 -1.07 4.70
CA LEU A 243 -7.97 -1.17 4.39
C LEU A 243 -7.29 -2.33 5.14
N LEU A 244 -7.87 -2.76 6.27
CA LEU A 244 -7.26 -3.74 7.17
C LEU A 244 -7.26 -5.13 6.54
N SER A 245 -6.11 -5.79 6.55
CA SER A 245 -5.90 -7.09 5.88
C SER A 245 -6.24 -7.07 4.39
N GLN A 246 -6.30 -5.92 3.73
CA GLN A 246 -6.63 -5.78 2.31
C GLN A 246 -5.50 -5.13 1.52
N LYS A 247 -5.60 -5.23 0.18
CA LYS A 247 -4.73 -4.53 -0.74
C LYS A 247 -5.43 -3.27 -1.23
N SER A 248 -4.72 -2.16 -1.18
CA SER A 248 -5.19 -0.85 -1.60
C SER A 248 -4.20 -0.24 -2.58
N ALA A 249 -4.67 0.15 -3.75
CA ALA A 249 -3.87 0.78 -4.79
C ALA A 249 -4.05 2.29 -4.80
N LEU A 250 -2.96 3.02 -4.85
CA LEU A 250 -2.95 4.46 -5.04
C LEU A 250 -2.15 4.80 -6.32
N PHE A 251 -2.85 5.07 -7.41
CA PHE A 251 -2.24 5.37 -8.70
C PHE A 251 -2.37 6.84 -9.09
N GLY A 252 -1.29 7.39 -9.62
CA GLY A 252 -1.29 8.75 -10.13
C GLY A 252 0.11 9.28 -10.41
N MET A 253 0.20 10.25 -11.31
CA MET A 253 1.46 10.92 -11.65
C MET A 253 2.03 11.72 -10.48
N THR A 254 3.29 12.13 -10.59
CA THR A 254 3.90 13.09 -9.66
C THR A 254 3.08 14.37 -9.58
N ARG A 255 3.04 15.01 -8.41
CA ARG A 255 2.31 16.26 -8.11
C ARG A 255 0.78 16.16 -8.15
N THR A 256 0.20 14.98 -8.31
CA THR A 256 -1.27 14.80 -8.26
C THR A 256 -1.83 14.64 -6.86
N GLY A 257 -0.99 14.61 -5.81
CA GLY A 257 -1.39 14.54 -4.41
C GLY A 257 -1.36 13.14 -3.81
N LYS A 258 -0.59 12.19 -4.38
CA LYS A 258 -0.44 10.83 -3.83
C LYS A 258 -0.02 10.84 -2.36
N SER A 259 1.11 11.46 -2.04
CA SER A 259 1.64 11.50 -0.67
C SER A 259 0.65 12.14 0.32
N ASN A 260 -0.08 13.18 -0.10
CA ASN A 260 -1.15 13.76 0.71
C ASN A 260 -2.27 12.74 0.98
N THR A 261 -2.68 11.98 -0.02
CA THR A 261 -3.72 10.95 0.12
C THR A 261 -3.24 9.83 1.02
N THR A 262 -1.99 9.36 0.87
CA THR A 262 -1.38 8.37 1.76
C THR A 262 -1.36 8.85 3.22
N LYS A 263 -1.01 10.13 3.46
CA LYS A 263 -1.05 10.73 4.81
C LYS A 263 -2.46 10.70 5.41
N ILE A 264 -3.50 11.05 4.63
CA ILE A 264 -4.90 11.01 5.09
C ILE A 264 -5.34 9.58 5.37
N ILE A 265 -5.00 8.62 4.51
CA ILE A 265 -5.29 7.20 4.73
C ILE A 265 -4.60 6.71 6.01
N ALA A 266 -3.32 7.01 6.20
CA ALA A 266 -2.60 6.62 7.40
C ALA A 266 -3.18 7.27 8.68
N LYS A 267 -3.57 8.55 8.60
CA LYS A 267 -4.27 9.27 9.67
C LYS A 267 -5.59 8.60 10.01
N SER A 268 -6.41 8.23 9.01
CA SER A 268 -7.71 7.60 9.24
C SER A 268 -7.59 6.26 9.98
N VAL A 269 -6.58 5.46 9.63
CA VAL A 269 -6.29 4.20 10.34
C VAL A 269 -5.71 4.46 11.74
N PHE A 270 -4.92 5.53 11.89
CA PHE A 270 -4.40 5.94 13.20
C PHE A 270 -5.52 6.35 14.16
N GLU A 271 -6.57 7.00 13.67
CA GLU A 271 -7.73 7.44 14.46
C GLU A 271 -8.61 6.28 14.95
N LEU A 272 -8.50 5.07 14.40
CA LEU A 272 -9.22 3.88 14.90
C LEU A 272 -8.96 3.56 16.37
N ARG A 273 -7.83 4.02 16.91
CA ARG A 273 -7.50 3.84 18.34
C ARG A 273 -8.39 4.60 19.31
N THR A 274 -9.20 5.52 18.80
CA THR A 274 -10.23 6.24 19.58
C THR A 274 -11.57 5.52 19.57
N ASN A 275 -11.74 4.50 18.73
CA ASN A 275 -12.98 3.76 18.57
C ASN A 275 -13.06 2.60 19.59
N GLU A 276 -14.28 2.26 19.97
CA GLU A 276 -14.57 1.09 20.78
C GLU A 276 -14.46 -0.19 19.92
N ASN A 277 -14.03 -1.26 20.51
CA ASN A 277 -13.99 -2.58 19.91
C ASN A 277 -14.74 -3.60 20.78
N PRO A 278 -14.97 -4.85 20.30
CA PRO A 278 -15.72 -5.87 21.07
C PRO A 278 -15.18 -6.16 22.47
N ASP A 279 -13.90 -5.88 22.72
CA ASP A 279 -13.22 -6.12 23.99
C ASP A 279 -13.07 -4.85 24.85
N ASP A 280 -13.80 -3.77 24.53
CA ASP A 280 -13.70 -2.43 25.17
C ASP A 280 -12.26 -1.88 25.20
N ARG A 281 -11.48 -2.21 24.19
CA ARG A 281 -10.10 -1.74 24.04
C ARG A 281 -9.97 -0.85 22.81
N PRO A 282 -9.14 0.20 22.84
CA PRO A 282 -8.83 0.98 21.65
C PRO A 282 -8.28 0.08 20.54
N LEU A 283 -8.81 0.19 19.32
CA LEU A 283 -8.33 -0.56 18.18
C LEU A 283 -7.02 0.04 17.68
N ARG A 284 -5.90 -0.52 18.12
CA ARG A 284 -4.55 -0.07 17.78
C ARG A 284 -3.98 -0.91 16.63
N ILE A 285 -3.88 -0.31 15.47
CA ILE A 285 -3.34 -0.93 14.25
C ILE A 285 -1.87 -0.53 14.10
N GLY A 286 -1.00 -1.53 13.95
CA GLY A 286 0.40 -1.29 13.60
C GLY A 286 0.51 -0.79 12.17
N GLN A 287 1.14 0.36 11.96
CA GLN A 287 1.33 0.92 10.63
C GLN A 287 2.82 1.09 10.36
N ILE A 288 3.29 0.69 9.17
CA ILE A 288 4.66 0.92 8.76
C ILE A 288 4.70 1.55 7.37
N ILE A 289 5.46 2.64 7.23
CA ILE A 289 5.64 3.37 5.98
C ILE A 289 7.11 3.33 5.59
N PHE A 290 7.40 2.82 4.39
CA PHE A 290 8.71 2.93 3.75
C PHE A 290 8.71 4.19 2.90
N ASP A 291 9.51 5.18 3.34
CA ASP A 291 9.52 6.56 2.86
C ASP A 291 10.78 6.86 2.05
N PRO A 292 10.80 6.59 0.73
CA PRO A 292 11.99 6.78 -0.09
C PRO A 292 12.36 8.26 -0.28
N ASN A 293 11.42 9.17 -0.08
CA ASN A 293 11.60 10.60 -0.33
C ASN A 293 11.70 11.45 0.96
N GLY A 294 11.46 10.87 2.14
CA GLY A 294 11.45 11.58 3.41
C GLY A 294 10.22 12.48 3.64
N GLU A 295 9.13 12.26 2.90
CA GLU A 295 7.94 13.13 2.93
C GLU A 295 7.03 12.90 4.15
N TYR A 296 7.15 11.75 4.82
CA TYR A 296 6.32 11.37 5.96
C TYR A 296 7.02 11.63 7.30
N ALA A 297 8.34 11.41 7.33
CA ALA A 297 9.17 11.61 8.52
C ALA A 297 9.58 13.06 8.72
N ASN A 298 9.75 13.83 7.64
CA ASN A 298 10.32 15.17 7.71
C ASN A 298 9.28 16.25 7.39
N GLU A 299 9.34 17.34 8.11
CA GLU A 299 8.53 18.53 7.85
C GLU A 299 9.09 19.25 6.61
N ASN A 300 8.19 19.70 5.73
CA ASN A 300 8.55 20.46 4.55
C ASN A 300 7.60 21.63 4.33
N VAL A 301 8.11 22.68 3.67
CA VAL A 301 7.35 23.91 3.40
C VAL A 301 6.18 23.66 2.43
N GLN A 302 6.31 22.70 1.52
CA GLN A 302 5.27 22.37 0.52
C GLN A 302 3.99 21.84 1.18
N ASP A 303 4.13 21.17 2.32
CA ASP A 303 3.03 20.60 3.11
C ASP A 303 2.69 21.44 4.34
N ASN A 304 3.02 22.74 4.35
CA ASN A 304 2.81 23.64 5.49
C ASN A 304 3.44 23.11 6.80
N ASN A 305 4.56 22.41 6.71
CA ASN A 305 5.23 21.74 7.81
C ASN A 305 4.39 20.65 8.51
N SER A 306 3.33 20.15 7.86
CA SER A 306 2.52 19.03 8.37
C SER A 306 3.17 17.69 7.99
N ALA A 307 3.91 17.08 8.89
CA ALA A 307 4.50 15.77 8.71
C ALA A 307 3.64 14.68 9.39
N LEU A 308 3.57 13.51 8.79
CA LEU A 308 2.80 12.39 9.34
C LEU A 308 3.32 11.93 10.72
N LYS A 309 4.61 12.11 10.99
CA LYS A 309 5.20 11.84 12.32
C LYS A 309 4.50 12.57 13.48
N ASN A 310 3.79 13.66 13.19
CA ASN A 310 3.12 14.50 14.20
C ASN A 310 1.66 14.08 14.47
N VAL A 311 1.15 13.02 13.82
CA VAL A 311 -0.24 12.55 13.93
C VAL A 311 -0.66 12.23 15.38
N TRP A 312 0.28 11.94 16.27
CA TRP A 312 0.04 11.73 17.70
C TRP A 312 -0.62 12.94 18.39
N GLN A 313 -0.46 14.17 17.85
CA GLN A 313 -1.06 15.40 18.38
C GLN A 313 -2.57 15.43 18.27
N LEU A 314 -3.17 14.57 17.42
CA LEU A 314 -4.64 14.42 17.31
C LEU A 314 -5.26 13.75 18.53
N LEU A 315 -4.47 13.09 19.35
CA LEU A 315 -4.94 12.42 20.55
C LEU A 315 -4.90 13.39 21.75
N PRO A 316 -5.98 13.51 22.56
CA PRO A 316 -6.06 14.45 23.66
C PRO A 316 -4.92 14.35 24.68
N ASN A 317 -4.36 13.15 24.88
CA ASN A 317 -3.24 12.86 25.77
C ASN A 317 -2.12 12.11 25.04
N GLY A 318 -1.95 12.36 23.74
CA GLY A 318 -0.95 11.67 22.93
C GLY A 318 0.48 12.02 23.38
N VAL A 319 1.32 10.98 23.48
CA VAL A 319 2.75 11.12 23.71
C VAL A 319 3.45 10.49 22.51
N LYS A 320 4.29 11.27 21.80
CA LYS A 320 4.97 10.86 20.55
C LYS A 320 5.59 9.45 20.69
N ALA A 321 6.39 9.21 21.72
CA ALA A 321 7.10 7.95 21.94
C ALA A 321 6.17 6.72 22.04
N ASN A 322 4.92 6.91 22.46
CA ASN A 322 3.93 5.83 22.57
C ASN A 322 3.18 5.57 21.27
N GLU A 323 3.18 6.53 20.35
CA GLU A 323 2.32 6.53 19.19
C GLU A 323 3.07 6.44 17.86
N VAL A 324 4.21 7.13 17.73
CA VAL A 324 4.97 7.24 16.49
C VAL A 324 6.44 7.04 16.74
N VAL A 325 7.09 6.25 15.89
CA VAL A 325 8.54 6.06 15.92
C VAL A 325 9.09 6.23 14.50
N THR A 326 10.17 7.00 14.39
CA THR A 326 10.88 7.20 13.12
C THR A 326 12.20 6.45 13.14
N TYR A 327 12.50 5.76 12.04
CA TYR A 327 13.75 5.04 11.81
C TYR A 327 14.46 5.56 10.57
N GLY A 328 15.76 5.40 10.52
CA GLY A 328 16.59 5.71 9.34
C GLY A 328 17.99 5.15 9.47
N ILE A 329 18.75 5.14 8.37
CA ILE A 329 20.16 4.73 8.37
C ILE A 329 21.06 5.80 8.97
N THR A 330 20.72 7.08 8.70
CA THR A 330 21.51 8.24 9.17
C THR A 330 20.64 9.15 10.05
N ARG A 331 21.30 9.95 10.88
CA ARG A 331 20.63 11.01 11.64
C ARG A 331 20.14 12.12 10.70
N HIS A 332 19.03 12.74 11.03
CA HIS A 332 18.46 13.86 10.27
C HIS A 332 18.27 15.10 11.18
N PRO A 333 18.66 16.30 10.74
CA PRO A 333 18.56 17.52 11.56
C PRO A 333 17.14 17.83 12.03
N ASN A 334 16.14 17.59 11.18
CA ASN A 334 14.72 17.85 11.48
C ASN A 334 14.06 16.70 12.24
N ASP A 335 14.78 15.63 12.58
CA ASP A 335 14.29 14.49 13.33
C ASP A 335 15.38 13.93 14.26
N PRO A 336 15.78 14.68 15.28
CA PRO A 336 16.88 14.29 16.19
C PRO A 336 16.57 13.06 17.04
N GLU A 337 15.28 12.74 17.22
CA GLU A 337 14.83 11.58 17.99
C GLU A 337 14.75 10.30 17.15
N ARG A 338 15.11 10.36 15.86
CA ARG A 338 15.14 9.22 14.95
C ARG A 338 16.02 8.09 15.48
N THR A 339 15.48 6.90 15.52
CA THR A 339 16.22 5.68 15.86
C THR A 339 17.01 5.21 14.65
N LEU A 340 18.28 4.87 14.84
CA LEU A 340 19.12 4.37 13.76
C LEU A 340 18.97 2.86 13.60
N MET A 341 18.85 2.39 12.36
CA MET A 341 18.79 0.97 12.01
C MET A 341 20.18 0.37 11.97
N LEU A 342 20.75 0.09 13.15
CA LEU A 342 22.09 -0.43 13.30
C LEU A 342 22.07 -1.84 13.89
N LEU A 343 23.07 -2.65 13.54
CA LEU A 343 23.23 -4.01 14.03
C LEU A 343 24.70 -4.25 14.40
N ASN A 344 24.97 -4.96 15.48
CA ASN A 344 26.31 -5.39 15.78
C ASN A 344 26.68 -6.66 15.01
N PHE A 345 27.45 -6.53 13.93
CA PHE A 345 27.84 -7.64 13.06
C PHE A 345 28.86 -8.60 13.68
N PHE A 346 29.50 -8.19 14.78
CA PHE A 346 30.41 -9.04 15.53
C PHE A 346 29.72 -9.90 16.59
N GLU A 347 28.46 -9.61 16.91
CA GLU A 347 27.69 -10.44 17.82
C GLU A 347 27.39 -11.81 17.19
N THR A 348 27.58 -12.90 17.98
CA THR A 348 27.42 -14.26 17.45
C THR A 348 26.00 -14.51 16.95
N SER A 349 25.00 -14.07 17.69
CA SER A 349 23.57 -14.15 17.33
C SER A 349 23.25 -13.41 16.02
N ASN A 350 24.03 -12.40 15.68
CA ASN A 350 23.84 -11.55 14.47
C ASN A 350 24.70 -11.98 13.28
N THR A 351 25.56 -13.00 13.42
CA THR A 351 26.53 -13.37 12.38
C THR A 351 25.84 -13.70 11.05
N GLN A 352 24.83 -14.57 11.07
CA GLN A 352 24.10 -14.96 9.86
C GLN A 352 23.28 -13.78 9.29
N ILE A 353 22.76 -12.94 10.16
CA ILE A 353 21.98 -11.75 9.79
C ILE A 353 22.88 -10.71 9.11
N GLY A 354 24.02 -10.38 9.74
CA GLY A 354 25.01 -9.47 9.16
C GLY A 354 25.56 -9.98 7.83
N LYS A 355 25.78 -11.30 7.74
CA LYS A 355 26.21 -11.93 6.49
C LYS A 355 25.14 -11.78 5.40
N SER A 356 23.86 -11.99 5.71
CA SER A 356 22.75 -11.83 4.76
C SER A 356 22.59 -10.40 4.27
N ILE A 357 22.86 -9.40 5.11
CA ILE A 357 22.89 -7.99 4.72
C ILE A 357 24.01 -7.73 3.72
N ILE A 358 25.21 -8.20 4.02
CA ILE A 358 26.37 -8.08 3.11
C ILE A 358 26.07 -8.77 1.78
N ASP A 359 25.53 -9.98 1.79
CA ASP A 359 25.17 -10.74 0.59
C ASP A 359 24.14 -10.02 -0.27
N SER A 360 23.15 -9.42 0.33
CA SER A 360 22.14 -8.61 -0.36
C SER A 360 22.77 -7.42 -1.09
N ILE A 361 23.68 -6.71 -0.43
CA ILE A 361 24.41 -5.57 -1.00
C ILE A 361 25.31 -6.00 -2.16
N LEU A 362 25.89 -7.20 -2.05
CA LEU A 362 26.79 -7.77 -3.05
C LEU A 362 26.06 -8.56 -4.15
N SER A 363 24.76 -8.72 -4.08
CA SER A 363 23.96 -9.61 -4.96
C SER A 363 24.07 -9.30 -6.45
N GLU A 364 24.27 -8.03 -6.80
CA GLU A 364 24.41 -7.58 -8.19
C GLU A 364 25.85 -7.74 -8.72
N ASP A 365 26.81 -8.07 -7.85
CA ASP A 365 28.22 -8.24 -8.26
C ASP A 365 28.45 -9.60 -8.93
N SER A 366 28.75 -9.56 -10.22
CA SER A 366 28.96 -10.77 -11.03
C SER A 366 30.30 -11.43 -10.86
N THR A 367 31.23 -10.83 -10.08
CA THR A 367 32.62 -11.37 -9.92
C THR A 367 32.62 -12.68 -9.16
N ASN A 368 33.41 -13.64 -9.64
CA ASN A 368 33.39 -15.01 -9.12
C ASN A 368 33.74 -15.09 -7.62
N TYR A 369 34.72 -14.33 -7.16
CA TYR A 369 35.14 -14.35 -5.75
C TYR A 369 34.07 -13.79 -4.81
N ILE A 370 33.27 -12.79 -5.25
CA ILE A 370 32.12 -12.28 -4.50
C ILE A 370 31.00 -13.33 -4.45
N LYS A 371 30.71 -13.96 -5.59
CA LYS A 371 29.72 -15.05 -5.62
C LYS A 371 30.08 -16.21 -4.70
N GLN A 372 31.37 -16.57 -4.65
CA GLN A 372 31.87 -17.60 -3.73
C GLN A 372 31.71 -17.15 -2.27
N PHE A 373 32.06 -15.92 -1.94
CA PHE A 373 31.88 -15.37 -0.59
C PHE A 373 30.40 -15.37 -0.17
N CYS A 374 29.48 -14.98 -1.05
CA CYS A 374 28.04 -14.99 -0.77
C CYS A 374 27.46 -16.41 -0.55
N GLN A 375 28.13 -17.47 -1.02
CA GLN A 375 27.69 -18.87 -0.79
C GLN A 375 28.02 -19.39 0.61
N VAL A 376 28.83 -18.67 1.40
CA VAL A 376 29.21 -19.10 2.75
C VAL A 376 28.01 -18.97 3.69
N SER A 377 27.69 -20.03 4.45
CA SER A 377 26.70 -20.06 5.52
C SER A 377 27.37 -20.17 6.89
N PHE A 378 26.73 -19.57 7.90
CA PHE A 378 27.09 -19.65 9.29
C PHE A 378 26.05 -20.43 10.10
N ASP A 379 25.55 -21.55 9.57
CA ASP A 379 24.70 -22.47 10.31
C ASP A 379 25.46 -23.06 11.50
N GLU A 380 24.85 -23.00 12.66
CA GLU A 380 25.46 -23.50 13.89
C GLU A 380 25.56 -25.03 13.84
N PRO A 381 26.75 -25.62 14.11
CA PRO A 381 26.92 -27.06 14.13
C PRO A 381 26.30 -27.70 15.38
N ASP A 382 26.09 -29.01 15.34
CA ASP A 382 25.72 -29.77 16.55
C ASP A 382 26.78 -29.51 17.64
N PRO A 383 26.39 -29.01 18.83
CA PRO A 383 27.31 -28.75 19.96
C PRO A 383 28.13 -30.00 20.39
N ASN A 384 27.64 -31.20 20.11
CA ASN A 384 28.31 -32.45 20.44
C ASN A 384 29.43 -32.80 19.43
N ASP A 385 29.41 -32.22 18.22
CA ASP A 385 30.49 -32.40 17.23
C ASP A 385 31.58 -31.36 17.45
N ARG A 386 32.60 -31.76 18.22
CA ARG A 386 33.77 -30.89 18.50
C ARG A 386 34.54 -30.49 17.24
N SER A 387 34.61 -31.37 16.22
CA SER A 387 35.32 -31.10 14.99
C SER A 387 34.57 -30.03 14.16
N ALA A 388 33.29 -30.18 13.97
CA ALA A 388 32.44 -29.20 13.29
C ALA A 388 32.43 -27.84 14.03
N THR A 389 32.35 -27.85 15.36
CA THR A 389 32.41 -26.63 16.21
C THR A 389 33.71 -25.90 16.04
N THR A 390 34.87 -26.64 15.99
CA THR A 390 36.17 -26.02 15.77
C THR A 390 36.30 -25.40 14.38
N ARG A 391 35.78 -26.05 13.33
CA ARG A 391 35.75 -25.51 11.97
C ARG A 391 34.85 -24.26 11.90
N TYR A 392 33.69 -24.31 12.53
CA TYR A 392 32.79 -23.16 12.61
C TYR A 392 33.45 -21.96 13.29
N ASN A 393 34.06 -22.16 14.45
CA ASN A 393 34.73 -21.07 15.17
C ASN A 393 35.93 -20.49 14.38
N ARG A 394 36.62 -21.30 13.61
CA ARG A 394 37.70 -20.84 12.71
C ARG A 394 37.14 -19.99 11.57
N ARG A 395 36.03 -20.42 10.94
CA ARG A 395 35.31 -19.62 9.92
C ARG A 395 34.83 -18.29 10.49
N LEU A 396 34.22 -18.31 11.69
CA LEU A 396 33.76 -17.13 12.38
C LEU A 396 34.89 -16.13 12.67
N LEU A 397 36.04 -16.64 13.15
CA LEU A 397 37.24 -15.82 13.39
C LEU A 397 37.75 -15.17 12.10
N ALA A 398 37.85 -15.95 11.02
CA ALA A 398 38.25 -15.45 9.70
C ALA A 398 37.25 -14.38 9.17
N TYR A 399 35.97 -14.64 9.26
CA TYR A 399 34.93 -13.70 8.85
C TYR A 399 34.99 -12.37 9.63
N ARG A 400 35.11 -12.43 10.94
CA ARG A 400 35.30 -11.23 11.78
C ARG A 400 36.56 -10.45 11.43
N SER A 401 37.64 -11.15 11.00
CA SER A 401 38.87 -10.50 10.52
C SER A 401 38.63 -9.79 9.17
N VAL A 402 37.80 -10.36 8.29
CA VAL A 402 37.36 -9.69 7.05
C VAL A 402 36.57 -8.43 7.36
N LEU A 403 35.62 -8.49 8.30
CA LEU A 403 34.84 -7.30 8.73
C LEU A 403 35.75 -6.19 9.28
N ALA A 404 36.68 -6.54 10.17
CA ALA A 404 37.65 -5.58 10.73
C ALA A 404 38.49 -4.91 9.63
N ARG A 405 38.96 -5.68 8.63
CA ARG A 405 39.69 -5.15 7.47
C ARG A 405 38.80 -4.30 6.56
N ALA A 406 37.54 -4.63 6.46
CA ALA A 406 36.54 -3.91 5.66
C ALA A 406 36.11 -2.55 6.28
N GLY A 407 36.57 -2.23 7.50
CA GLY A 407 36.32 -0.95 8.16
C GLY A 407 35.16 -0.98 9.20
N PHE A 408 34.64 -2.16 9.53
CA PHE A 408 33.65 -2.28 10.62
C PHE A 408 34.35 -2.02 11.98
N GLN A 409 33.72 -1.17 12.79
CA GLN A 409 34.22 -0.86 14.12
C GLN A 409 34.09 -2.09 15.05
N VAL A 410 35.22 -2.63 15.49
CA VAL A 410 35.20 -3.77 16.40
C VAL A 410 34.75 -3.35 17.80
N PRO A 411 33.79 -4.08 18.43
CA PRO A 411 33.39 -3.79 19.81
C PRO A 411 34.62 -3.79 20.75
N PRO A 412 34.77 -2.77 21.61
CA PRO A 412 35.94 -2.66 22.51
C PRO A 412 36.12 -3.87 23.46
N SER A 413 35.01 -4.53 23.80
CA SER A 413 34.98 -5.73 24.66
C SER A 413 35.38 -7.01 23.91
N LEU A 414 35.31 -7.04 22.56
CA LEU A 414 35.56 -8.25 21.78
C LEU A 414 37.03 -8.49 21.53
N ARG A 415 37.57 -9.55 22.11
CA ARG A 415 38.92 -10.01 21.88
C ARG A 415 38.92 -11.17 20.89
N ALA A 416 39.86 -11.14 19.95
CA ALA A 416 40.07 -12.28 19.08
C ALA A 416 40.70 -13.42 19.90
N SER A 417 40.30 -14.66 19.64
CA SER A 417 40.87 -15.85 20.30
C SER A 417 41.22 -16.90 19.27
N THR A 418 42.48 -17.33 19.28
CA THR A 418 43.02 -18.40 18.42
C THR A 418 43.10 -19.73 19.13
N ARG A 419 42.74 -19.78 20.44
CA ARG A 419 42.88 -20.96 21.29
C ARG A 419 42.14 -22.18 20.72
N GLY A 420 42.87 -23.27 20.49
CA GLY A 420 42.30 -24.53 20.01
C GLY A 420 41.86 -24.51 18.51
N LEU A 421 42.07 -23.43 17.80
CA LEU A 421 41.65 -23.31 16.38
C LEU A 421 42.78 -23.66 15.39
N PHE A 422 44.03 -23.50 15.78
CA PHE A 422 45.21 -23.74 14.96
C PHE A 422 46.10 -24.79 15.65
N ASN A 423 46.34 -25.88 14.97
CA ASN A 423 47.16 -26.95 15.52
C ASN A 423 48.67 -26.72 15.28
N GLN A 424 49.52 -27.33 16.11
CA GLN A 424 50.95 -27.13 16.06
C GLN A 424 51.57 -27.55 14.72
N ASP A 425 51.03 -28.57 14.04
CA ASP A 425 51.55 -29.01 12.74
C ASP A 425 51.35 -27.96 11.64
N LEU A 426 50.21 -27.24 11.65
CA LEU A 426 50.01 -26.10 10.74
C LEU A 426 50.99 -24.97 11.05
N ILE A 427 51.18 -24.66 12.34
CA ILE A 427 52.11 -23.62 12.76
C ILE A 427 53.55 -23.97 12.25
N THR A 428 53.97 -25.22 12.41
CA THR A 428 55.26 -25.71 11.94
C THR A 428 55.35 -25.67 10.40
N ALA A 429 54.27 -26.06 9.70
CA ALA A 429 54.22 -26.00 8.24
C ALA A 429 54.33 -24.55 7.70
N LEU A 430 53.73 -23.58 8.36
CA LEU A 430 53.83 -22.16 8.06
C LEU A 430 55.26 -21.63 8.35
N GLN A 431 55.88 -22.03 9.46
CA GLN A 431 57.24 -21.62 9.81
C GLN A 431 58.31 -22.15 8.82
N THR A 432 58.11 -23.36 8.32
CA THR A 432 58.99 -23.96 7.32
C THR A 432 58.67 -23.47 5.91
N GLY A 433 57.43 -23.06 5.66
CA GLY A 433 57.01 -22.40 4.43
C GLY A 433 57.05 -23.27 3.20
N ARG A 434 58.23 -23.41 2.58
CA ARG A 434 58.47 -24.16 1.35
C ARG A 434 59.55 -25.19 1.54
N ASN A 435 59.43 -26.30 0.84
CA ASN A 435 60.52 -27.33 0.81
C ASN A 435 61.76 -26.75 0.12
N ASN A 436 62.89 -26.85 0.78
CA ASN A 436 64.24 -26.46 0.27
C ASN A 436 64.44 -24.95 -0.01
N ASN A 437 63.60 -24.05 0.50
CA ASN A 437 63.75 -22.60 0.38
C ASN A 437 63.77 -21.94 1.77
N PRO A 438 64.34 -20.73 1.91
CA PRO A 438 64.23 -19.97 3.15
C PRO A 438 62.79 -19.69 3.49
N PRO A 439 62.42 -19.64 4.78
CA PRO A 439 61.05 -19.38 5.20
C PRO A 439 60.55 -18.07 4.63
N THR A 440 59.32 -18.06 4.11
CA THR A 440 58.67 -16.85 3.62
C THR A 440 58.26 -15.98 4.83
N PRO A 441 58.74 -14.72 4.93
CA PRO A 441 58.49 -13.88 6.12
C PRO A 441 57.02 -13.73 6.48
N GLU A 442 56.12 -13.64 5.48
CA GLU A 442 54.67 -13.52 5.67
C GLU A 442 54.11 -14.79 6.36
N TYR A 443 54.59 -16.00 5.98
CA TYR A 443 54.11 -17.26 6.56
C TYR A 443 54.59 -17.42 8.01
N VAL A 444 55.84 -17.02 8.27
CA VAL A 444 56.42 -17.02 9.64
C VAL A 444 55.66 -16.06 10.54
N SER A 445 55.35 -14.86 10.05
CA SER A 445 54.53 -13.86 10.77
C SER A 445 53.13 -14.41 11.07
N ALA A 446 52.49 -15.06 10.09
CA ALA A 446 51.18 -15.69 10.28
C ALA A 446 51.22 -16.79 11.37
N ALA A 447 52.26 -17.63 11.36
CA ALA A 447 52.50 -18.65 12.39
C ALA A 447 52.56 -18.04 13.80
N GLN A 448 53.31 -16.94 13.95
CA GLN A 448 53.40 -16.21 15.22
C GLN A 448 52.06 -15.66 15.70
N VAL A 449 51.25 -15.06 14.77
CA VAL A 449 49.95 -14.52 15.08
C VAL A 449 49.00 -15.64 15.49
N PHE A 450 48.95 -16.76 14.78
CA PHE A 450 48.07 -17.90 15.12
C PHE A 450 48.47 -18.60 16.41
N SER A 451 49.75 -18.51 16.83
CA SER A 451 50.24 -19.00 18.11
C SER A 451 49.94 -18.06 19.27
N ASN A 452 49.68 -16.79 19.01
CA ASN A 452 49.24 -15.82 20.05
C ASN A 452 47.78 -16.05 20.41
N PRO A 453 47.43 -16.34 21.67
CA PRO A 453 46.07 -16.62 22.06
C PRO A 453 45.09 -15.45 21.89
N ASN A 454 45.59 -14.21 21.86
CA ASN A 454 44.77 -12.99 21.75
C ASN A 454 45.41 -11.98 20.80
N PRO A 455 45.49 -12.26 19.48
CA PRO A 455 46.06 -11.33 18.53
C PRO A 455 45.17 -10.10 18.28
N ALA A 456 45.77 -9.02 17.80
CA ALA A 456 45.01 -7.87 17.31
C ALA A 456 44.30 -8.23 15.99
N TRP A 457 43.10 -7.70 15.78
CA TRP A 457 42.27 -8.00 14.59
C TRP A 457 42.97 -7.68 13.26
N GLY A 458 43.70 -6.58 13.18
CA GLY A 458 44.51 -6.24 11.98
C GLY A 458 45.65 -7.24 11.71
N GLN A 459 46.34 -7.71 12.76
CA GLN A 459 47.36 -8.77 12.63
C GLN A 459 46.73 -10.09 12.17
N LEU A 460 45.57 -10.43 12.70
CA LEU A 460 44.83 -11.63 12.33
C LEU A 460 44.37 -11.60 10.86
N ALA A 461 43.90 -10.45 10.38
CA ALA A 461 43.53 -10.28 8.98
C ALA A 461 44.74 -10.50 8.04
N ASN A 462 45.93 -9.97 8.40
CA ASN A 462 47.17 -10.20 7.65
C ASN A 462 47.59 -11.68 7.69
N ALA A 463 47.41 -12.34 8.84
CA ALA A 463 47.72 -13.75 8.99
C ALA A 463 46.80 -14.64 8.15
N PHE A 464 45.49 -14.33 8.05
CA PHE A 464 44.58 -15.05 7.17
C PHE A 464 44.84 -14.80 5.69
N GLU A 465 45.27 -13.60 5.31
CA GLU A 465 45.72 -13.33 3.95
C GLU A 465 46.97 -14.16 3.59
N ALA A 466 47.94 -14.25 4.50
CA ALA A 466 49.12 -15.09 4.33
C ALA A 466 48.77 -16.59 4.28
N LEU A 467 47.78 -17.03 5.09
CA LEU A 467 47.28 -18.39 5.07
C LEU A 467 46.61 -18.74 3.73
N ASP A 468 45.82 -17.83 3.15
CA ASP A 468 45.25 -18.05 1.81
C ASP A 468 46.35 -18.21 0.73
N LYS A 469 47.36 -17.35 0.76
CA LYS A 469 48.53 -17.49 -0.12
C LYS A 469 49.22 -18.83 0.09
N PHE A 470 49.43 -19.25 1.34
CA PHE A 470 50.04 -20.53 1.70
C PHE A 470 49.23 -21.74 1.20
N ILE A 471 47.91 -21.71 1.31
CA ILE A 471 47.06 -22.80 0.82
C ILE A 471 47.11 -22.92 -0.72
N ARG A 472 47.21 -21.80 -1.42
CA ARG A 472 47.19 -21.77 -2.90
C ARG A 472 48.54 -21.97 -3.56
N ASP A 473 49.61 -21.74 -2.82
CA ASP A 473 51.00 -21.93 -3.33
C ASP A 473 51.30 -23.41 -3.44
N SER A 474 51.32 -23.93 -4.66
CA SER A 474 51.65 -25.34 -4.95
C SER A 474 53.02 -25.76 -4.46
N SER A 475 53.96 -24.82 -4.23
CA SER A 475 55.29 -25.07 -3.70
C SER A 475 55.35 -25.01 -2.17
N SER A 476 54.27 -24.66 -1.50
CA SER A 476 54.19 -24.61 -0.05
C SER A 476 54.08 -26.00 0.58
N ASN A 477 54.40 -26.07 1.87
CA ASN A 477 54.24 -27.30 2.66
C ASN A 477 52.76 -27.58 3.04
N TYR A 478 51.80 -26.79 2.55
CA TYR A 478 50.39 -26.95 2.90
C TYR A 478 49.82 -28.29 2.48
N THR A 479 50.09 -28.75 1.25
CA THR A 479 49.60 -30.03 0.74
C THR A 479 50.11 -31.21 1.58
N THR A 480 51.38 -31.16 2.00
CA THR A 480 51.99 -32.17 2.88
C THR A 480 51.31 -32.17 4.25
N PHE A 481 51.09 -30.99 4.81
CA PHE A 481 50.38 -30.82 6.07
C PHE A 481 48.93 -31.35 5.97
N GLU A 482 48.18 -30.95 4.93
CA GLU A 482 46.77 -31.33 4.79
C GLU A 482 46.59 -32.84 4.61
N ASN A 483 47.43 -33.49 3.81
CA ASN A 483 47.44 -34.93 3.64
C ASN A 483 47.69 -35.68 4.97
N ALA A 484 48.68 -35.21 5.74
CA ALA A 484 48.96 -35.76 7.06
C ALA A 484 47.80 -35.52 8.05
N TYR A 485 47.14 -34.36 7.98
CA TYR A 485 45.99 -34.01 8.80
C TYR A 485 44.77 -34.90 8.55
N VAL A 486 44.44 -35.14 7.28
CA VAL A 486 43.29 -35.98 6.85
C VAL A 486 43.55 -37.44 7.21
N SER A 487 44.78 -37.91 7.10
CA SER A 487 45.17 -39.30 7.36
C SER A 487 45.40 -39.64 8.83
N ARG A 488 45.08 -38.75 9.76
CA ARG A 488 45.35 -38.98 11.21
C ARG A 488 44.51 -40.13 11.75
N PRO A 489 45.09 -41.02 12.55
CA PRO A 489 44.31 -41.98 13.32
C PRO A 489 43.32 -41.26 14.25
N ASN A 490 42.08 -41.66 14.23
CA ASN A 490 40.96 -41.03 14.98
C ASN A 490 40.59 -39.61 14.54
N GLY A 491 41.02 -39.15 13.35
CA GLY A 491 40.57 -37.91 12.74
C GLY A 491 39.19 -38.08 12.06
N SER A 492 38.46 -36.97 11.83
CA SER A 492 37.19 -36.96 11.09
C SER A 492 37.38 -37.32 9.60
N GLY A 493 38.60 -37.35 9.08
CA GLY A 493 38.87 -37.46 7.65
C GLY A 493 38.62 -36.19 6.84
N ASP A 494 38.18 -35.14 7.50
CA ASP A 494 37.89 -33.86 6.86
C ASP A 494 39.15 -33.03 6.64
N ARG A 495 39.11 -32.16 5.63
CA ARG A 495 40.18 -31.19 5.37
C ARG A 495 40.30 -30.17 6.51
N TRP A 496 41.51 -29.71 6.80
CA TRP A 496 41.73 -28.69 7.81
C TRP A 496 41.11 -27.34 7.41
N ALA A 497 41.33 -26.91 6.18
CA ALA A 497 40.66 -25.75 5.59
C ALA A 497 39.48 -26.26 4.74
N ASP A 498 38.28 -26.13 5.28
CA ASP A 498 37.07 -26.42 4.53
C ASP A 498 36.82 -25.40 3.42
N GLU A 499 35.90 -25.71 2.51
CA GLU A 499 35.63 -24.85 1.36
C GLU A 499 35.11 -23.48 1.76
N ASP A 500 34.33 -23.37 2.85
CA ASP A 500 33.79 -22.08 3.32
C ASP A 500 34.90 -21.21 3.92
N LEU A 501 35.85 -21.78 4.69
CA LEU A 501 37.03 -21.04 5.14
C LEU A 501 37.82 -20.49 3.97
N LYS A 502 38.04 -21.30 2.94
CA LYS A 502 38.80 -20.88 1.72
C LYS A 502 38.06 -19.74 0.99
N LYS A 503 36.71 -19.80 0.89
CA LYS A 503 35.91 -18.73 0.29
C LYS A 503 36.00 -17.43 1.10
N ILE A 504 35.99 -17.51 2.44
CA ILE A 504 36.10 -16.34 3.31
C ILE A 504 37.46 -15.68 3.16
N ILE A 505 38.55 -16.45 3.35
CA ILE A 505 39.90 -15.88 3.32
C ILE A 505 40.32 -15.48 1.91
N GLY A 506 39.80 -16.13 0.87
CA GLY A 506 40.04 -15.78 -0.52
C GLY A 506 39.67 -14.34 -0.91
N ILE A 507 38.81 -13.68 -0.12
CA ILE A 507 38.46 -12.28 -0.32
C ILE A 507 39.65 -11.33 -0.17
N PHE A 508 40.66 -11.71 0.63
CA PHE A 508 41.86 -10.91 0.87
C PHE A 508 42.79 -10.79 -0.35
N GLN A 509 42.66 -11.68 -1.33
CA GLN A 509 43.45 -11.58 -2.58
C GLN A 509 43.08 -10.36 -3.41
N TYR A 510 41.90 -9.87 -3.23
CA TYR A 510 41.32 -8.81 -4.06
C TYR A 510 41.24 -7.51 -3.26
N PRO A 511 42.07 -6.50 -3.59
CA PRO A 511 42.07 -5.21 -2.87
C PRO A 511 40.69 -4.57 -2.76
N ASN A 512 39.85 -4.77 -3.77
CA ASN A 512 38.48 -4.28 -3.79
C ASN A 512 37.47 -5.19 -3.05
N GLY A 513 37.87 -6.41 -2.67
CA GLY A 513 36.93 -7.36 -2.03
C GLY A 513 36.44 -6.85 -0.67
N THR A 514 37.37 -6.53 0.22
CA THR A 514 37.05 -5.98 1.55
C THR A 514 36.38 -4.61 1.45
N ARG A 515 36.77 -3.77 0.47
CA ARG A 515 36.13 -2.46 0.24
C ARG A 515 34.68 -2.60 -0.16
N LYS A 516 34.32 -3.59 -0.97
CA LYS A 516 32.90 -3.85 -1.34
C LYS A 516 32.08 -4.29 -0.13
N ILE A 517 32.64 -5.16 0.73
CA ILE A 517 32.01 -5.56 2.00
C ILE A 517 31.85 -4.35 2.92
N GLY A 518 32.79 -3.41 2.93
CA GLY A 518 32.78 -2.19 3.73
C GLY A 518 31.60 -1.25 3.48
N LYS A 519 30.90 -1.38 2.36
CA LYS A 519 29.64 -0.66 2.11
C LYS A 519 28.57 -0.95 3.16
N ALA A 520 28.56 -2.15 3.74
CA ALA A 520 27.65 -2.52 4.79
C ALA A 520 28.01 -1.95 6.18
N ALA A 521 29.16 -1.31 6.33
CA ALA A 521 29.63 -0.79 7.61
C ALA A 521 28.74 0.34 8.17
N GLU A 522 28.00 1.03 7.31
CA GLU A 522 27.02 2.06 7.73
C GLU A 522 25.86 1.46 8.52
N GLN A 523 25.55 0.17 8.36
CA GLN A 523 24.52 -0.55 9.13
C GLN A 523 25.07 -1.21 10.40
N HIS A 524 26.35 -0.97 10.72
CA HIS A 524 27.01 -1.55 11.88
C HIS A 524 27.19 -0.54 13.01
N SER A 525 26.94 -0.99 14.24
CA SER A 525 27.37 -0.29 15.46
C SER A 525 27.93 -1.30 16.45
N ALA A 526 29.11 -1.02 16.97
CA ALA A 526 29.75 -1.83 17.98
C ALA A 526 28.99 -1.87 19.33
N ASP A 527 28.18 -0.83 19.59
CA ASP A 527 27.49 -0.61 20.86
C ASP A 527 26.05 -1.10 20.86
N THR A 528 25.50 -1.48 19.70
CA THR A 528 24.12 -1.94 19.59
C THR A 528 23.97 -3.37 20.05
N THR A 529 22.99 -3.60 20.95
CA THR A 529 22.68 -4.92 21.52
C THR A 529 21.34 -5.49 21.01
N SER A 530 20.48 -4.65 20.38
CA SER A 530 19.15 -5.05 19.86
C SER A 530 19.15 -5.21 18.35
N ASP A 531 18.15 -5.96 17.87
CA ASP A 531 17.83 -6.08 16.45
C ASP A 531 16.72 -5.08 16.08
N TYR A 532 17.02 -4.10 15.24
CA TYR A 532 16.05 -3.10 14.83
C TYR A 532 14.78 -3.70 14.19
N ALA A 533 14.87 -4.84 13.50
CA ALA A 533 13.70 -5.47 12.90
C ALA A 533 12.78 -6.07 13.97
N GLU A 534 13.35 -6.60 15.05
CA GLU A 534 12.60 -7.05 16.24
C GLU A 534 11.94 -5.85 16.94
N ASP A 535 12.68 -4.77 17.18
CA ASP A 535 12.18 -3.56 17.82
C ASP A 535 11.02 -2.95 17.02
N ILE A 536 11.16 -2.85 15.69
CA ILE A 536 10.11 -2.37 14.79
C ILE A 536 8.87 -3.28 14.88
N TYR A 537 9.04 -4.60 14.85
CA TYR A 537 7.92 -5.52 14.98
C TYR A 537 7.20 -5.34 16.30
N ASN A 538 7.94 -5.18 17.42
CA ASN A 538 7.36 -4.93 18.74
C ASN A 538 6.59 -3.61 18.81
N HIS A 539 7.06 -2.55 18.13
CA HIS A 539 6.30 -1.31 17.99
C HIS A 539 5.00 -1.50 17.21
N LEU A 540 5.03 -2.29 16.12
CA LEU A 540 3.84 -2.61 15.34
C LEU A 540 2.82 -3.43 16.14
N VAL A 541 3.28 -4.38 16.96
CA VAL A 541 2.42 -5.14 17.88
C VAL A 541 1.73 -4.22 18.90
N GLN A 542 2.40 -3.15 19.33
CA GLN A 542 1.83 -2.12 20.22
C GLN A 542 0.87 -1.17 19.46
N GLY A 543 0.70 -1.35 18.14
CA GLY A 543 -0.14 -0.51 17.31
C GLY A 543 0.43 0.88 17.03
N LYS A 544 1.75 1.05 17.05
CA LYS A 544 2.40 2.32 16.71
C LYS A 544 2.47 2.53 15.20
N LEU A 545 2.58 3.80 14.81
CA LEU A 545 2.97 4.21 13.47
C LEU A 545 4.51 4.25 13.40
N VAL A 546 5.08 3.42 12.54
CA VAL A 546 6.53 3.35 12.28
C VAL A 546 6.81 3.95 10.91
N ILE A 547 7.70 4.92 10.82
CA ILE A 547 8.13 5.55 9.57
C ILE A 547 9.60 5.22 9.34
N ILE A 548 9.90 4.54 8.24
CA ILE A 548 11.26 4.20 7.82
C ILE A 548 11.70 5.21 6.77
N ASP A 549 12.47 6.20 7.18
CA ASP A 549 13.03 7.19 6.26
C ASP A 549 14.20 6.57 5.47
N GLN A 550 13.98 6.43 4.18
CA GLN A 550 14.93 5.89 3.20
C GLN A 550 15.51 6.98 2.29
N SER A 551 15.23 8.25 2.56
CA SER A 551 15.72 9.39 1.77
C SER A 551 17.23 9.57 1.86
N SER A 552 17.86 8.99 2.88
CA SER A 552 19.29 8.95 3.09
C SER A 552 19.79 7.50 3.08
N GLY A 553 21.02 7.29 2.69
CA GLY A 553 21.63 5.96 2.56
C GLY A 553 21.67 5.43 1.12
N GLU A 554 22.53 4.44 0.89
CA GLU A 554 22.63 3.83 -0.43
C GLU A 554 21.38 2.99 -0.76
N PRO A 555 20.92 2.94 -2.02
CA PRO A 555 19.71 2.19 -2.42
C PRO A 555 19.74 0.71 -2.01
N GLU A 556 20.89 0.06 -2.10
CA GLU A 556 21.07 -1.34 -1.71
C GLU A 556 20.87 -1.55 -0.21
N LEU A 557 21.31 -0.60 0.63
CA LEU A 557 21.12 -0.63 2.07
C LEU A 557 19.64 -0.46 2.43
N ASN A 558 18.97 0.49 1.78
CA ASN A 558 17.54 0.74 1.97
C ASN A 558 16.72 -0.50 1.58
N LYS A 559 17.03 -1.13 0.45
CA LYS A 559 16.36 -2.36 -0.02
C LYS A 559 16.58 -3.53 0.95
N SER A 560 17.84 -3.72 1.39
CA SER A 560 18.19 -4.78 2.33
C SER A 560 17.47 -4.64 3.67
N SER A 561 17.49 -3.44 4.25
CA SER A 561 16.82 -3.16 5.53
C SER A 561 15.30 -3.34 5.43
N ALA A 562 14.68 -2.83 4.37
CA ALA A 562 13.25 -2.98 4.13
C ALA A 562 12.85 -4.45 3.96
N THR A 563 13.60 -5.23 3.19
CA THR A 563 13.38 -6.68 2.99
C THR A 563 13.50 -7.44 4.31
N ARG A 564 14.48 -7.09 5.16
CA ARG A 564 14.66 -7.68 6.48
C ARG A 564 13.46 -7.41 7.39
N ILE A 565 13.02 -6.14 7.48
CA ILE A 565 11.86 -5.74 8.29
C ILE A 565 10.61 -6.50 7.83
N MET A 566 10.34 -6.53 6.52
CA MET A 566 9.19 -7.25 5.98
C MET A 566 9.25 -8.76 6.24
N THR A 567 10.45 -9.34 6.14
CA THR A 567 10.66 -10.77 6.45
C THR A 567 10.32 -11.06 7.93
N LYS A 568 10.72 -10.18 8.84
CA LYS A 568 10.39 -10.33 10.27
C LYS A 568 8.88 -10.22 10.50
N ILE A 569 8.23 -9.18 9.96
CA ILE A 569 6.78 -8.97 10.10
C ILE A 569 6.01 -10.19 9.58
N PHE A 570 6.33 -10.64 8.37
CA PHE A 570 5.64 -11.76 7.74
C PHE A 570 5.81 -13.07 8.53
N LYS A 571 7.06 -13.41 8.87
CA LYS A 571 7.36 -14.67 9.58
C LYS A 571 6.73 -14.71 10.97
N GLU A 572 6.73 -13.61 11.71
CA GLU A 572 6.15 -13.59 13.06
C GLU A 572 4.62 -13.71 13.02
N ASN A 573 3.94 -12.95 12.13
CA ASN A 573 2.50 -13.09 11.97
C ASN A 573 2.12 -14.48 11.43
N GLN A 574 2.90 -15.04 10.48
CA GLN A 574 2.70 -16.40 9.99
C GLN A 574 2.88 -17.42 11.13
N ARG A 575 3.93 -17.31 11.95
CA ARG A 575 4.18 -18.17 13.10
C ARG A 575 2.99 -18.17 14.06
N LYS A 576 2.52 -16.99 14.45
CA LYS A 576 1.34 -16.83 15.32
C LYS A 576 0.09 -17.46 14.73
N PHE A 577 -0.14 -17.28 13.42
CA PHE A 577 -1.25 -17.88 12.71
C PHE A 577 -1.18 -19.43 12.72
N VAL A 578 -0.01 -19.99 12.45
CA VAL A 578 0.19 -21.47 12.42
C VAL A 578 0.04 -22.05 13.82
N GLN A 579 0.43 -21.32 14.88
CA GLN A 579 0.26 -21.72 16.28
C GLN A 579 -1.19 -21.58 16.79
N GLY A 580 -2.09 -21.01 15.97
CA GLY A 580 -3.50 -20.80 16.35
C GLY A 580 -3.68 -19.70 17.39
N GLU A 581 -2.73 -18.74 17.50
CA GLU A 581 -2.88 -17.60 18.38
C GLU A 581 -4.06 -16.72 17.94
N THR A 582 -4.90 -16.33 18.91
CA THR A 582 -6.07 -15.45 18.62
C THR A 582 -5.66 -13.99 18.43
N ASN A 583 -4.56 -13.55 19.07
CA ASN A 583 -4.08 -12.17 19.08
C ASN A 583 -2.97 -11.93 18.06
N ILE A 584 -3.25 -12.20 16.78
CA ILE A 584 -2.34 -11.81 15.69
C ILE A 584 -2.48 -10.30 15.47
N PRO A 585 -1.39 -9.52 15.52
CA PRO A 585 -1.49 -8.07 15.31
C PRO A 585 -1.93 -7.75 13.89
N GLU A 586 -2.85 -6.81 13.77
CA GLU A 586 -3.21 -6.22 12.48
C GLU A 586 -2.14 -5.20 12.09
N ILE A 587 -1.52 -5.38 10.93
CA ILE A 587 -0.43 -4.51 10.47
C ILE A 587 -0.75 -4.02 9.05
N LEU A 588 -0.64 -2.72 8.84
CA LEU A 588 -0.80 -2.10 7.53
C LEU A 588 0.54 -1.55 7.04
N VAL A 589 0.95 -2.00 5.85
CA VAL A 589 2.23 -1.66 5.22
C VAL A 589 1.99 -0.70 4.07
N TYR A 590 2.66 0.44 4.07
CA TYR A 590 2.62 1.42 2.99
C TYR A 590 3.90 1.35 2.18
N VAL A 591 3.75 1.22 0.87
CA VAL A 591 4.86 1.08 -0.08
C VAL A 591 4.74 2.20 -1.12
N GLU A 592 5.62 3.17 -1.04
CA GLU A 592 5.78 4.19 -2.07
C GLU A 592 6.67 3.68 -3.21
N GLU A 593 6.47 4.20 -4.43
CA GLU A 593 7.16 3.79 -5.65
C GLU A 593 7.15 2.26 -5.82
N ALA A 594 5.97 1.66 -5.64
CA ALA A 594 5.78 0.21 -5.54
C ALA A 594 6.30 -0.57 -6.77
N HIS A 595 6.46 0.08 -7.93
CA HIS A 595 7.05 -0.53 -9.13
C HIS A 595 8.48 -1.00 -8.93
N ASN A 596 9.23 -0.41 -7.98
CA ASN A 596 10.60 -0.84 -7.65
C ASN A 596 10.64 -2.14 -6.83
N ILE A 597 9.54 -2.45 -6.13
CA ILE A 597 9.46 -3.57 -5.17
C ILE A 597 8.58 -4.70 -5.71
N LEU A 598 7.53 -4.36 -6.45
CA LEU A 598 6.53 -5.28 -6.99
C LEU A 598 6.48 -5.21 -8.54
N PRO A 599 7.61 -5.34 -9.24
CA PRO A 599 7.67 -5.13 -10.68
C PRO A 599 6.80 -6.13 -11.45
N ALA A 600 6.26 -5.69 -12.59
CA ALA A 600 5.58 -6.56 -13.52
C ALA A 600 6.52 -7.66 -14.05
N GLY A 601 6.02 -8.90 -14.11
CA GLY A 601 6.75 -10.06 -14.62
C GLY A 601 5.78 -11.19 -14.94
N ASN A 602 6.22 -12.16 -15.73
CA ASN A 602 5.36 -13.29 -16.12
C ASN A 602 5.18 -14.29 -14.98
N ASP A 603 6.19 -14.46 -14.13
CA ASP A 603 6.20 -15.42 -13.02
C ASP A 603 6.22 -14.69 -11.67
N LEU A 604 5.40 -15.18 -10.75
CA LEU A 604 5.34 -14.69 -9.39
C LEU A 604 6.47 -15.34 -8.58
N ASP A 605 7.53 -14.59 -8.30
CA ASP A 605 8.60 -15.07 -7.43
C ASP A 605 8.16 -15.03 -5.96
N LEU A 606 7.76 -16.18 -5.44
CA LEU A 606 7.36 -16.34 -4.04
C LEU A 606 8.55 -16.41 -3.06
N SER A 607 9.78 -16.44 -3.56
CA SER A 607 10.97 -16.30 -2.71
C SER A 607 11.16 -14.84 -2.28
N ASP A 608 10.65 -13.88 -3.07
CA ASP A 608 10.61 -12.47 -2.68
C ASP A 608 9.53 -12.22 -1.63
N ILE A 609 9.95 -11.69 -0.48
CA ILE A 609 9.05 -11.46 0.67
C ILE A 609 7.96 -10.43 0.38
N TRP A 610 8.23 -9.45 -0.46
CA TRP A 610 7.27 -8.43 -0.83
C TRP A 610 6.14 -9.00 -1.69
N VAL A 611 6.52 -9.79 -2.71
CA VAL A 611 5.57 -10.51 -3.56
C VAL A 611 4.74 -11.48 -2.74
N ARG A 612 5.39 -12.20 -1.83
CA ARG A 612 4.71 -13.13 -0.94
C ARG A 612 3.75 -12.42 0.01
N THR A 613 4.16 -11.28 0.59
CA THR A 613 3.29 -10.47 1.46
C THR A 613 2.10 -9.91 0.68
N ALA A 614 2.31 -9.39 -0.53
CA ALA A 614 1.21 -8.91 -1.37
C ALA A 614 0.22 -10.03 -1.74
N LYS A 615 0.68 -11.28 -1.88
CA LYS A 615 -0.19 -12.43 -2.20
C LYS A 615 -0.89 -13.04 -0.99
N GLU A 616 -0.15 -13.24 0.10
CA GLU A 616 -0.58 -14.06 1.24
C GLU A 616 -0.83 -13.23 2.51
N GLY A 617 -0.41 -11.97 2.55
CA GLY A 617 -0.42 -11.14 3.76
C GLY A 617 -1.77 -11.02 4.43
N SER A 618 -2.84 -10.90 3.65
CA SER A 618 -4.22 -10.82 4.17
C SER A 618 -4.57 -11.98 5.12
N LYS A 619 -4.07 -13.18 4.85
CA LYS A 619 -4.24 -14.36 5.68
C LYS A 619 -3.59 -14.22 7.05
N TYR A 620 -2.50 -13.47 7.11
CA TYR A 620 -1.70 -13.24 8.32
C TYR A 620 -1.94 -11.86 8.94
N ARG A 621 -3.09 -11.24 8.64
CA ARG A 621 -3.48 -9.90 9.10
C ARG A 621 -2.48 -8.80 8.72
N ILE A 622 -1.93 -8.91 7.50
CA ILE A 622 -1.06 -7.88 6.92
C ILE A 622 -1.79 -7.28 5.72
N GLY A 623 -2.21 -6.03 5.84
CA GLY A 623 -2.73 -5.22 4.74
C GLY A 623 -1.60 -4.46 4.04
N MET A 624 -1.82 -4.05 2.79
CA MET A 624 -0.83 -3.32 2.00
C MET A 624 -1.49 -2.17 1.23
N VAL A 625 -0.96 -0.97 1.41
CA VAL A 625 -1.25 0.21 0.57
C VAL A 625 -0.04 0.45 -0.31
N TYR A 626 -0.19 0.32 -1.61
CA TYR A 626 0.91 0.50 -2.55
C TYR A 626 0.61 1.64 -3.52
N ALA A 627 1.58 2.56 -3.62
CA ALA A 627 1.49 3.76 -4.42
C ALA A 627 2.51 3.75 -5.56
N THR A 628 2.07 4.10 -6.78
CA THR A 628 2.95 4.21 -7.95
C THR A 628 2.34 5.13 -9.01
N GLN A 629 3.15 5.45 -10.02
CA GLN A 629 2.74 6.28 -11.15
C GLN A 629 2.23 5.43 -12.33
N GLU A 630 2.57 4.15 -12.38
CA GLU A 630 2.32 3.25 -13.49
C GLU A 630 1.56 2.01 -13.04
N VAL A 631 0.38 1.77 -13.60
CA VAL A 631 -0.43 0.56 -13.34
C VAL A 631 0.22 -0.66 -13.98
N SER A 632 0.72 -0.48 -15.22
CA SER A 632 1.31 -1.56 -16.02
C SER A 632 2.62 -2.11 -15.44
N SER A 633 3.30 -1.33 -14.59
CA SER A 633 4.54 -1.72 -13.93
C SER A 633 4.34 -2.66 -12.74
N ILE A 634 3.10 -2.84 -12.24
CA ILE A 634 2.78 -3.70 -11.11
C ILE A 634 2.34 -5.10 -11.58
N GLN A 635 2.71 -6.11 -10.84
CA GLN A 635 2.32 -7.50 -11.10
C GLN A 635 0.79 -7.66 -11.20
N LYS A 636 0.33 -8.25 -12.30
CA LYS A 636 -1.10 -8.44 -12.61
C LYS A 636 -1.86 -9.22 -11.53
N ASN A 637 -1.21 -10.19 -10.90
CA ASN A 637 -1.83 -10.97 -9.82
C ASN A 637 -2.11 -10.15 -8.56
N ILE A 638 -1.33 -9.10 -8.29
CA ILE A 638 -1.57 -8.17 -7.18
C ILE A 638 -2.76 -7.27 -7.52
N LEU A 639 -2.78 -6.71 -8.73
CA LEU A 639 -3.86 -5.86 -9.22
C LEU A 639 -5.22 -6.59 -9.20
N LYS A 640 -5.27 -7.85 -9.66
CA LYS A 640 -6.51 -8.68 -9.65
C LYS A 640 -7.13 -8.88 -8.27
N ASN A 641 -6.31 -8.81 -7.22
CA ASN A 641 -6.75 -9.04 -5.83
C ASN A 641 -6.78 -7.74 -5.00
N THR A 642 -6.78 -6.58 -5.65
CA THR A 642 -6.87 -5.29 -4.99
C THR A 642 -8.32 -4.93 -4.70
N ALA A 643 -8.60 -4.62 -3.44
CA ALA A 643 -9.96 -4.32 -2.97
C ALA A 643 -10.28 -2.82 -3.06
N ASN A 644 -9.30 -1.97 -2.73
CA ASN A 644 -9.49 -0.53 -2.65
C ASN A 644 -8.64 0.19 -3.70
N TRP A 645 -9.24 1.19 -4.33
CA TRP A 645 -8.64 1.93 -5.43
C TRP A 645 -8.78 3.43 -5.23
N PHE A 646 -7.66 4.13 -5.34
CA PHE A 646 -7.54 5.58 -5.26
C PHE A 646 -6.81 6.06 -6.51
N ILE A 647 -7.55 6.50 -7.52
CA ILE A 647 -7.01 6.78 -8.86
C ILE A 647 -7.01 8.27 -9.13
N SER A 648 -5.85 8.85 -9.28
CA SER A 648 -5.61 10.23 -9.69
C SER A 648 -5.39 10.31 -11.21
N HIS A 649 -4.68 11.33 -11.68
CA HIS A 649 -4.32 11.51 -13.08
C HIS A 649 -3.27 10.50 -13.54
N LEU A 650 -3.49 9.91 -14.74
CA LEU A 650 -2.58 9.05 -15.46
C LEU A 650 -2.42 9.59 -16.90
N ASN A 651 -1.18 9.79 -17.35
CA ASN A 651 -0.89 10.44 -18.63
C ASN A 651 -1.14 9.56 -19.86
N ASN A 652 -0.98 8.25 -19.72
CA ASN A 652 -0.90 7.33 -20.85
C ASN A 652 -2.21 6.55 -21.03
N THR A 653 -2.59 6.36 -22.30
CA THR A 653 -3.74 5.52 -22.67
C THR A 653 -3.52 4.05 -22.27
N ASP A 654 -2.29 3.56 -22.31
CA ASP A 654 -1.99 2.18 -21.94
C ASP A 654 -2.20 1.95 -20.44
N GLU A 655 -1.85 2.93 -19.60
CA GLU A 655 -2.10 2.88 -18.15
C GLU A 655 -3.58 2.88 -17.82
N THR A 656 -4.38 3.72 -18.47
CA THR A 656 -5.83 3.76 -18.24
C THR A 656 -6.52 2.51 -18.76
N LYS A 657 -6.09 1.97 -19.91
CA LYS A 657 -6.59 0.69 -20.42
C LYS A 657 -6.22 -0.48 -19.51
N GLU A 658 -4.99 -0.49 -18.98
CA GLU A 658 -4.58 -1.52 -18.02
C GLU A 658 -5.44 -1.45 -16.75
N LEU A 659 -5.67 -0.25 -16.19
CA LEU A 659 -6.54 -0.03 -15.04
C LEU A 659 -7.96 -0.58 -15.26
N CYS A 660 -8.57 -0.31 -16.43
CA CYS A 660 -9.93 -0.75 -16.74
C CYS A 660 -10.09 -2.27 -16.86
N LYS A 661 -8.99 -3.04 -16.92
CA LYS A 661 -9.04 -4.51 -16.89
C LYS A 661 -9.33 -5.09 -15.51
N TYR A 662 -9.07 -4.31 -14.44
CA TYR A 662 -9.14 -4.80 -13.06
C TYR A 662 -10.36 -4.32 -12.30
N TYR A 663 -10.88 -3.15 -12.67
CA TYR A 663 -12.11 -2.62 -12.10
C TYR A 663 -12.79 -1.65 -13.08
N ASP A 664 -14.04 -1.32 -12.79
CA ASP A 664 -14.95 -0.54 -13.64
C ASP A 664 -14.63 0.97 -13.66
N PHE A 665 -13.47 1.33 -14.20
CA PHE A 665 -13.03 2.72 -14.39
C PHE A 665 -13.24 3.25 -15.81
N ALA A 666 -13.87 2.48 -16.72
CA ALA A 666 -14.04 2.85 -18.13
C ALA A 666 -14.76 4.20 -18.30
N ASP A 667 -15.77 4.48 -17.48
CA ASP A 667 -16.50 5.77 -17.49
C ASP A 667 -15.56 6.96 -17.23
N PHE A 668 -14.53 6.75 -16.42
CA PHE A 668 -13.62 7.79 -15.96
C PHE A 668 -12.34 7.90 -16.80
N GLU A 669 -12.11 7.02 -17.76
CA GLU A 669 -10.88 6.98 -18.54
C GLU A 669 -10.50 8.35 -19.17
N PRO A 670 -11.41 9.06 -19.88
CA PRO A 670 -11.10 10.38 -20.41
C PRO A 670 -10.78 11.42 -19.33
N SER A 671 -11.50 11.37 -18.21
CA SER A 671 -11.31 12.27 -17.07
C SER A 671 -9.98 12.00 -16.34
N ILE A 672 -9.60 10.71 -16.15
CA ILE A 672 -8.32 10.33 -15.56
C ILE A 672 -7.15 10.86 -16.38
N ARG A 673 -7.23 10.83 -17.72
CA ARG A 673 -6.18 11.31 -18.61
C ARG A 673 -6.10 12.84 -18.75
N ARG A 674 -7.21 13.56 -18.55
CA ARG A 674 -7.28 15.01 -18.80
C ARG A 674 -7.14 15.85 -17.56
N ALA A 675 -7.70 15.41 -16.44
CA ALA A 675 -7.75 16.20 -15.21
C ALA A 675 -6.48 15.99 -14.37
N GLN A 676 -5.56 16.96 -14.42
CA GLN A 676 -4.29 16.96 -13.70
C GLN A 676 -4.40 17.63 -12.32
N ASP A 677 -5.61 17.92 -11.87
CA ASP A 677 -5.88 18.64 -10.63
C ASP A 677 -5.36 17.89 -9.40
N LYS A 678 -4.65 18.58 -8.53
CA LYS A 678 -4.08 18.02 -7.30
C LYS A 678 -5.20 17.55 -6.37
N GLY A 679 -5.13 16.29 -5.94
CA GLY A 679 -6.09 15.68 -5.02
C GLY A 679 -7.44 15.30 -5.64
N PHE A 680 -7.59 15.36 -6.97
CA PHE A 680 -8.79 14.89 -7.64
C PHE A 680 -8.70 13.40 -7.95
N LEU A 681 -9.41 12.59 -7.16
CA LEU A 681 -9.37 11.12 -7.22
C LEU A 681 -10.69 10.50 -7.70
N ARG A 682 -10.61 9.27 -8.16
CA ARG A 682 -11.72 8.34 -8.36
C ARG A 682 -11.50 7.20 -7.38
N VAL A 683 -12.40 7.10 -6.43
CA VAL A 683 -12.24 6.25 -5.24
C VAL A 683 -13.26 5.12 -5.26
N LYS A 684 -12.78 3.92 -4.97
CA LYS A 684 -13.59 2.72 -4.72
C LYS A 684 -13.01 1.98 -3.55
N THR A 685 -13.80 1.70 -2.51
CA THR A 685 -13.38 0.91 -1.36
C THR A 685 -14.16 -0.40 -1.25
N LEU A 686 -13.76 -1.27 -0.35
CA LEU A 686 -14.38 -2.59 -0.18
C LEU A 686 -15.88 -2.47 0.13
N SER A 687 -16.26 -1.60 1.05
CA SER A 687 -17.65 -1.40 1.46
C SER A 687 -18.47 -0.55 0.48
N ASN A 688 -17.84 0.26 -0.36
CA ASN A 688 -18.50 1.05 -1.38
C ASN A 688 -18.50 0.33 -2.73
N LEU A 689 -19.68 0.10 -3.31
CA LEU A 689 -19.86 -0.78 -4.47
C LEU A 689 -19.64 -0.09 -5.83
N PHE A 690 -19.42 1.22 -5.88
CA PHE A 690 -19.22 1.97 -7.12
C PHE A 690 -18.17 3.08 -6.97
N VAL A 691 -17.64 3.56 -8.10
CA VAL A 691 -16.58 4.58 -8.11
C VAL A 691 -17.15 5.96 -7.83
N ILE A 692 -16.54 6.70 -6.90
CA ILE A 692 -16.89 8.06 -6.51
C ILE A 692 -15.78 9.03 -6.91
N PRO A 693 -16.08 10.13 -7.62
CA PRO A 693 -15.12 11.19 -7.89
C PRO A 693 -15.01 12.14 -6.66
N VAL A 694 -13.79 12.33 -6.16
CA VAL A 694 -13.53 13.01 -4.89
C VAL A 694 -12.42 14.03 -5.02
N GLN A 695 -12.61 15.23 -4.49
CA GLN A 695 -11.54 16.15 -4.15
C GLN A 695 -11.08 15.83 -2.73
N VAL A 696 -9.90 15.28 -2.59
CA VAL A 696 -9.32 14.93 -1.29
C VAL A 696 -8.94 16.19 -0.52
N ASP A 697 -9.21 16.19 0.78
CA ASP A 697 -8.81 17.27 1.67
C ASP A 697 -7.27 17.38 1.75
N ARG A 698 -6.79 18.51 2.24
CA ARG A 698 -5.37 18.65 2.56
C ARG A 698 -5.10 17.97 3.90
N PHE A 699 -3.99 17.24 3.97
CA PHE A 699 -3.54 16.67 5.23
C PHE A 699 -3.10 17.78 6.18
N GLU A 700 -3.66 17.77 7.37
CA GLU A 700 -3.35 18.69 8.47
C GLU A 700 -3.33 17.91 9.79
N VAL A 701 -2.38 18.28 10.67
CA VAL A 701 -2.25 17.73 12.03
C VAL A 701 -2.26 18.88 13.02
#